data_2075737cf57bdec234fd495885d32a42
#
_entry.id   2075737cf57bdec234fd495885d32a42
#
_cell.length_a   1.000
_cell.length_b   1.000
_cell.length_c   1.000
_cell.angle_alpha   90.00
_cell.angle_beta   90.00
_cell.angle_gamma   90.00
#
_symmetry.space_group_name_H-M   'P 1'
#
loop_
_entity.id
_entity.type
_entity.pdbx_description
1 polymer ?
#
loop_
_entity_poly.entity_id
_entity_poly.type
_entity_poly.pdbx_seq_one_letter_code
_entity_poly.pdbx_strand_id
1 'polypeptide(L)'
;MSEKIVLIDGHSILNRAFFGVPPLTNSEGLHTNAVYGFLNIMFKILDEEKPDYLTVAFDRSEPTFRHQMFDAYKGTRKPMAQELREQVPVMKEVLQAMGITIVEKPGYEADDLLGTIAGMAEAQGMDVSIISGDRDLLQLATDKVKIRIPKTKRTGTEIEDYYAADVVERYQVTPKEFIDVKALMGDSSDNIPGVPGIGEKTATNLIVAYKSIENAYAHLEEITPKRAKTNLEEHYDMAQMSKTLATIEVHAPIEFDMEAAKLTDLYTPEAYVYMKRLEFKNMLTRFSDDMSQNDLEKYFHVYHELDEIQNFFDGFSAKEAAVSFFEDAGTVYGLAVAESNQNVAYLTCGGFVTEGYLEEQAQKLCDGLDTLVTPDLKGLLKHVRVTETKNCIDTTIAAYLLNPLKNEYTYDDLAKDILGQMVPSQVDLLGKLKIKKAADEKPEALELLACYQAYTCIAAKDQLLEQLEEHGMKKLYDEIEMPLVFVLADMEKEGVRAEKAELENYGAQLTGRIAELETSIYEKAGETFNINSPKQLGVILFEKLQMPNGKKTKTGYSTAADVLERLAPDYPIVSEILEYRQLTKLKSTYADGLALCIAPDGRIHSTFNQTITATGRISSTEPNLQNIPIRMELGRLIRKVFVPKDGYVFIDADYSQIELRVLAHMSGDQNLIAAYQHAEDIHRITASQVFHTPLEDVTDLQRRNAKAVNFGIVYGISSFGLSQDLSITRKEAEGYIASYFETYPGIKTFLDRLVTDAKEKGYAETMFGRRRPVPELSSSNFMQRSFGERIAMNSPIQGTAADIIKIAMIRVKQRLDREQLKSKLILQVHDELLIEAAADEEEYVKTLLAEEMRHAADLAVTLEVDVQSGKNWFEAH
;
A
#
# COMPACT_ATOMS: atom_id res chain seq x y z
N MET A 1 9.06 -32.37 36.87
CA MET A 1 7.89 -32.12 36.03
C MET A 1 8.03 -33.07 34.86
N SER A 2 6.96 -33.66 34.35
CA SER A 2 7.02 -34.44 33.10
C SER A 2 7.44 -33.54 31.95
N GLU A 3 8.27 -34.06 31.05
CA GLU A 3 8.58 -33.34 29.82
C GLU A 3 7.32 -33.17 29.00
N LYS A 4 7.24 -32.07 28.25
CA LYS A 4 6.06 -31.70 27.48
C LYS A 4 6.38 -31.51 26.01
N ILE A 5 5.55 -32.08 25.12
CA ILE A 5 5.62 -31.87 23.68
C ILE A 5 4.36 -31.15 23.17
N VAL A 6 4.56 -30.16 22.29
CA VAL A 6 3.49 -29.52 21.51
C VAL A 6 3.56 -30.02 20.06
N LEU A 7 2.44 -30.48 19.55
CA LEU A 7 2.25 -30.98 18.21
C LEU A 7 1.25 -30.09 17.48
N ILE A 8 1.61 -29.52 16.33
CA ILE A 8 0.76 -28.57 15.59
C ILE A 8 0.37 -29.15 14.24
N ASP A 9 -0.93 -29.14 13.95
CA ASP A 9 -1.46 -29.38 12.62
C ASP A 9 -1.24 -28.15 11.73
N GLY A 10 -0.23 -28.24 10.87
CA GLY A 10 0.24 -27.12 10.05
C GLY A 10 -0.82 -26.58 9.11
N HIS A 11 -1.49 -27.44 8.34
CA HIS A 11 -2.50 -26.99 7.39
C HIS A 11 -3.77 -26.48 8.07
N SER A 12 -4.22 -27.13 9.13
CA SER A 12 -5.42 -26.68 9.85
C SER A 12 -5.23 -25.31 10.46
N ILE A 13 -4.09 -25.08 11.14
CA ILE A 13 -3.80 -23.77 11.76
C ILE A 13 -3.52 -22.70 10.71
N LEU A 14 -2.81 -23.01 9.62
CA LEU A 14 -2.53 -22.07 8.53
C LEU A 14 -3.81 -21.63 7.81
N ASN A 15 -4.69 -22.59 7.51
CA ASN A 15 -5.99 -22.32 6.90
C ASN A 15 -6.87 -21.42 7.81
N ARG A 16 -6.90 -21.75 9.10
CA ARG A 16 -7.62 -20.96 10.08
C ARG A 16 -7.08 -19.53 10.17
N ALA A 17 -5.77 -19.36 10.17
CA ALA A 17 -5.11 -18.07 10.19
C ALA A 17 -5.45 -17.25 8.94
N PHE A 18 -5.46 -17.88 7.77
CA PHE A 18 -5.81 -17.25 6.50
C PHE A 18 -7.19 -16.59 6.50
N PHE A 19 -8.20 -17.30 7.04
CA PHE A 19 -9.56 -16.74 7.12
C PHE A 19 -9.80 -15.89 8.37
N GLY A 20 -8.96 -16.02 9.40
CA GLY A 20 -9.10 -15.29 10.67
C GLY A 20 -8.40 -13.93 10.68
N VAL A 21 -7.39 -13.73 9.85
CA VAL A 21 -6.60 -12.50 9.73
C VAL A 21 -6.99 -11.79 8.43
N PRO A 22 -7.26 -10.48 8.44
CA PRO A 22 -7.47 -9.73 7.21
C PRO A 22 -6.33 -9.94 6.21
N PRO A 23 -6.58 -9.85 4.89
CA PRO A 23 -5.53 -9.97 3.89
C PRO A 23 -4.38 -8.99 4.19
N LEU A 24 -3.17 -9.54 4.29
CA LEU A 24 -1.91 -8.82 4.44
C LEU A 24 -1.00 -9.24 3.29
N THR A 25 -0.30 -8.27 2.72
CA THR A 25 0.74 -8.48 1.71
C THR A 25 1.98 -7.70 2.12
N ASN A 26 3.15 -8.26 1.90
CA ASN A 26 4.40 -7.52 2.05
C ASN A 26 4.69 -6.65 0.81
N SER A 27 5.76 -5.89 0.84
CA SER A 27 6.20 -5.02 -0.26
C SER A 27 6.53 -5.77 -1.58
N GLU A 28 6.83 -7.07 -1.50
CA GLU A 28 7.05 -7.95 -2.66
C GLU A 28 5.73 -8.43 -3.30
N GLY A 29 4.56 -8.06 -2.71
CA GLY A 29 3.25 -8.54 -3.16
C GLY A 29 2.88 -9.95 -2.68
N LEU A 30 3.70 -10.58 -1.84
CA LEU A 30 3.43 -11.88 -1.25
C LEU A 30 2.35 -11.76 -0.17
N HIS A 31 1.34 -12.62 -0.23
CA HIS A 31 0.35 -12.72 0.85
C HIS A 31 1.00 -13.30 2.11
N THR A 32 0.77 -12.68 3.27
CA THR A 32 1.45 -13.02 4.52
C THR A 32 0.53 -13.25 5.70
N ASN A 33 -0.77 -13.02 5.55
CA ASN A 33 -1.76 -13.11 6.63
C ASN A 33 -1.87 -14.49 7.28
N ALA A 34 -1.72 -15.59 6.51
CA ALA A 34 -1.76 -16.95 7.06
C ALA A 34 -0.52 -17.24 7.91
N VAL A 35 0.67 -16.89 7.41
CA VAL A 35 1.94 -17.05 8.13
C VAL A 35 1.92 -16.23 9.42
N TYR A 36 1.50 -14.95 9.33
CA TYR A 36 1.38 -14.06 10.49
C TYR A 36 0.45 -14.63 11.57
N GLY A 37 -0.73 -15.07 11.16
CA GLY A 37 -1.71 -15.62 12.09
C GLY A 37 -1.27 -16.95 12.70
N PHE A 38 -0.61 -17.80 11.91
CA PHE A 38 -0.03 -19.06 12.40
C PHE A 38 1.00 -18.81 13.51
N LEU A 39 1.98 -17.94 13.24
CA LEU A 39 3.03 -17.62 14.20
C LEU A 39 2.46 -16.99 15.48
N ASN A 40 1.45 -16.12 15.37
CA ASN A 40 0.77 -15.57 16.57
C ASN A 40 0.11 -16.66 17.42
N ILE A 41 -0.54 -17.65 16.79
CA ILE A 41 -1.15 -18.78 17.52
C ILE A 41 -0.04 -19.63 18.16
N MET A 42 1.01 -19.94 17.40
CA MET A 42 2.15 -20.75 17.88
C MET A 42 2.84 -20.08 19.07
N PHE A 43 3.21 -18.81 18.96
CA PHE A 43 3.85 -18.09 20.07
C PHE A 43 2.97 -18.01 21.31
N LYS A 44 1.67 -17.77 21.15
CA LYS A 44 0.73 -17.79 22.26
C LYS A 44 0.74 -19.14 22.99
N ILE A 45 0.74 -20.23 22.24
CA ILE A 45 0.77 -21.58 22.79
C ILE A 45 2.09 -21.85 23.51
N LEU A 46 3.21 -21.46 22.92
CA LEU A 46 4.53 -21.59 23.53
C LEU A 46 4.64 -20.77 24.82
N ASP A 47 4.12 -19.58 24.85
CA ASP A 47 4.09 -18.72 26.05
C ASP A 47 3.23 -19.33 27.18
N GLU A 48 2.10 -20.00 26.83
CA GLU A 48 1.20 -20.67 27.78
C GLU A 48 1.72 -22.02 28.26
N GLU A 49 2.17 -22.88 27.35
CA GLU A 49 2.51 -24.28 27.62
C GLU A 49 3.96 -24.47 28.08
N LYS A 50 4.88 -23.62 27.62
CA LYS A 50 6.33 -23.74 27.86
C LYS A 50 6.84 -25.16 27.64
N PRO A 51 6.65 -25.72 26.43
CA PRO A 51 7.00 -27.10 26.13
C PRO A 51 8.52 -27.27 25.99
N ASP A 52 8.98 -28.52 26.20
CA ASP A 52 10.37 -28.91 25.97
C ASP A 52 10.61 -29.30 24.50
N TYR A 53 9.54 -29.72 23.80
CA TYR A 53 9.59 -30.21 22.41
C TYR A 53 8.46 -29.60 21.58
N LEU A 54 8.74 -29.34 20.27
CA LEU A 54 7.76 -28.81 19.32
C LEU A 54 7.91 -29.48 17.95
N THR A 55 6.79 -29.87 17.36
CA THR A 55 6.73 -30.43 16.01
C THR A 55 5.52 -29.93 15.26
N VAL A 56 5.67 -29.65 13.98
CA VAL A 56 4.57 -29.27 13.09
C VAL A 56 4.41 -30.33 12.01
N ALA A 57 3.22 -30.90 11.87
CA ALA A 57 2.92 -31.85 10.79
C ALA A 57 2.19 -31.16 9.63
N PHE A 58 2.54 -31.52 8.40
CA PHE A 58 1.85 -31.04 7.20
C PHE A 58 1.38 -32.22 6.33
N ASP A 59 0.22 -32.05 5.70
CA ASP A 59 -0.23 -32.96 4.66
C ASP A 59 0.63 -32.82 3.40
N ARG A 60 0.72 -33.90 2.65
CA ARG A 60 1.29 -33.90 1.30
C ARG A 60 0.19 -33.94 0.24
N SER A 61 0.56 -33.58 -0.99
CA SER A 61 -0.39 -33.54 -2.12
C SER A 61 -0.75 -34.92 -2.66
N GLU A 62 0.03 -35.98 -2.29
CA GLU A 62 -0.17 -37.33 -2.77
C GLU A 62 -1.41 -37.98 -2.11
N PRO A 63 -2.15 -38.84 -2.82
CA PRO A 63 -3.28 -39.58 -2.27
C PRO A 63 -2.89 -40.41 -1.05
N THR A 64 -3.75 -40.38 -0.03
CA THR A 64 -3.58 -41.21 1.18
C THR A 64 -4.25 -42.55 1.04
N PHE A 65 -4.01 -43.49 1.98
CA PHE A 65 -4.69 -44.79 2.00
C PHE A 65 -6.22 -44.68 2.03
N ARG A 66 -6.77 -43.57 2.61
CA ARG A 66 -8.21 -43.28 2.61
C ARG A 66 -8.74 -43.03 1.21
N HIS A 67 -8.00 -42.32 0.36
CA HIS A 67 -8.36 -42.12 -1.05
C HIS A 67 -8.33 -43.45 -1.84
N GLN A 68 -7.42 -44.33 -1.50
CA GLN A 68 -7.39 -45.67 -2.14
C GLN A 68 -8.57 -46.56 -1.71
N MET A 69 -9.06 -46.36 -0.50
CA MET A 69 -10.21 -47.06 0.05
C MET A 69 -11.55 -46.54 -0.47
N PHE A 70 -11.64 -45.19 -0.61
CA PHE A 70 -12.85 -44.51 -1.06
C PHE A 70 -12.51 -43.32 -1.95
N ASP A 71 -12.67 -43.47 -3.25
CA ASP A 71 -12.29 -42.47 -4.27
C ASP A 71 -12.94 -41.10 -4.05
N ALA A 72 -14.14 -41.06 -3.45
CA ALA A 72 -14.86 -39.82 -3.16
C ALA A 72 -14.42 -39.13 -1.84
N TYR A 73 -13.47 -39.71 -1.09
CA TYR A 73 -12.96 -39.11 0.14
C TYR A 73 -12.39 -37.72 -0.12
N LYS A 74 -12.81 -36.74 0.66
CA LYS A 74 -12.48 -35.29 0.49
C LYS A 74 -12.81 -34.69 -0.90
N GLY A 75 -13.53 -35.43 -1.77
CA GLY A 75 -13.82 -35.02 -3.14
C GLY A 75 -14.72 -33.79 -3.27
N THR A 76 -15.42 -33.40 -2.19
CA THR A 76 -16.27 -32.19 -2.13
C THR A 76 -15.50 -30.95 -1.69
N ARG A 77 -14.24 -31.09 -1.23
CA ARG A 77 -13.43 -29.94 -0.78
C ARG A 77 -13.05 -29.06 -1.97
N LYS A 78 -13.26 -27.74 -1.82
CA LYS A 78 -12.78 -26.77 -2.81
C LYS A 78 -11.25 -26.75 -2.82
N PRO A 79 -10.63 -26.52 -3.99
CA PRO A 79 -9.19 -26.29 -4.06
C PRO A 79 -8.75 -25.19 -3.11
N MET A 80 -7.56 -25.33 -2.53
CA MET A 80 -6.95 -24.32 -1.70
C MET A 80 -6.80 -23.02 -2.51
N ALA A 81 -7.19 -21.88 -1.90
CA ALA A 81 -7.01 -20.57 -2.51
C ALA A 81 -5.53 -20.36 -2.91
N GLN A 82 -5.28 -19.70 -4.04
CA GLN A 82 -3.91 -19.49 -4.53
C GLN A 82 -3.09 -18.71 -3.53
N GLU A 83 -3.66 -17.68 -2.94
CA GLU A 83 -3.03 -16.81 -1.94
C GLU A 83 -2.63 -17.58 -0.66
N LEU A 84 -3.33 -18.64 -0.30
CA LEU A 84 -2.95 -19.52 0.80
C LEU A 84 -1.89 -20.54 0.36
N ARG A 85 -2.03 -21.08 -0.86
CA ARG A 85 -1.08 -22.05 -1.42
C ARG A 85 0.34 -21.49 -1.50
N GLU A 86 0.47 -20.21 -1.85
CA GLU A 86 1.75 -19.50 -1.92
C GLU A 86 2.40 -19.35 -0.53
N GLN A 87 1.61 -19.29 0.54
CA GLN A 87 2.11 -19.13 1.91
C GLN A 87 2.58 -20.45 2.56
N VAL A 88 2.16 -21.62 2.07
CA VAL A 88 2.55 -22.92 2.66
C VAL A 88 4.07 -23.14 2.62
N PRO A 89 4.78 -22.99 1.46
CA PRO A 89 6.23 -23.13 1.43
C PRO A 89 6.94 -22.11 2.31
N VAL A 90 6.49 -20.84 2.29
CA VAL A 90 7.04 -19.78 3.13
C VAL A 90 6.93 -20.13 4.62
N MET A 91 5.79 -20.67 5.04
CA MET A 91 5.61 -21.09 6.44
C MET A 91 6.61 -22.19 6.83
N LYS A 92 6.84 -23.16 5.95
CA LYS A 92 7.82 -24.23 6.19
C LYS A 92 9.24 -23.67 6.29
N GLU A 93 9.61 -22.76 5.40
CA GLU A 93 10.90 -22.07 5.45
C GLU A 93 11.10 -21.32 6.77
N VAL A 94 10.08 -20.59 7.23
CA VAL A 94 10.11 -19.86 8.51
C VAL A 94 10.29 -20.85 9.68
N LEU A 95 9.54 -21.94 9.71
CA LEU A 95 9.65 -22.96 10.77
C LEU A 95 11.04 -23.61 10.77
N GLN A 96 11.59 -23.92 9.60
CA GLN A 96 12.96 -24.47 9.47
C GLN A 96 14.01 -23.47 9.94
N ALA A 97 13.87 -22.18 9.56
CA ALA A 97 14.74 -21.12 10.04
C ALA A 97 14.69 -20.95 11.57
N MET A 98 13.53 -21.21 12.19
CA MET A 98 13.35 -21.23 13.65
C MET A 98 13.83 -22.55 14.30
N GLY A 99 14.40 -23.48 13.55
CA GLY A 99 14.86 -24.79 14.08
C GLY A 99 13.72 -25.74 14.48
N ILE A 100 12.49 -25.51 13.99
CA ILE A 100 11.32 -26.32 14.34
C ILE A 100 11.24 -27.56 13.44
N THR A 101 11.09 -28.73 14.04
CA THR A 101 10.94 -30.00 13.32
C THR A 101 9.61 -30.04 12.56
N ILE A 102 9.68 -30.30 11.24
CA ILE A 102 8.53 -30.51 10.36
C ILE A 102 8.44 -31.99 10.01
N VAL A 103 7.24 -32.56 10.11
CA VAL A 103 6.98 -33.95 9.75
C VAL A 103 5.95 -34.06 8.64
N GLU A 104 6.29 -34.83 7.61
CA GLU A 104 5.43 -35.11 6.46
C GLU A 104 5.67 -36.56 6.01
N LYS A 105 4.61 -37.24 5.58
CA LYS A 105 4.73 -38.63 5.07
C LYS A 105 3.79 -38.88 3.90
N PRO A 106 4.27 -39.28 2.73
CA PRO A 106 3.39 -39.69 1.63
C PRO A 106 2.47 -40.83 2.06
N GLY A 107 1.19 -40.77 1.66
CA GLY A 107 0.19 -41.79 1.96
C GLY A 107 -0.51 -41.67 3.31
N TYR A 108 -0.07 -40.77 4.17
CA TYR A 108 -0.67 -40.46 5.48
C TYR A 108 -1.04 -38.96 5.60
N GLU A 109 -2.02 -38.68 6.43
CA GLU A 109 -2.43 -37.31 6.73
C GLU A 109 -1.69 -36.76 7.96
N ALA A 110 -1.65 -35.43 8.11
CA ALA A 110 -1.03 -34.77 9.27
C ALA A 110 -1.58 -35.32 10.59
N ASP A 111 -2.88 -35.58 10.66
CA ASP A 111 -3.56 -36.13 11.84
C ASP A 111 -3.01 -37.51 12.23
N ASP A 112 -2.71 -38.37 11.22
CA ASP A 112 -2.12 -39.70 11.48
C ASP A 112 -0.70 -39.60 12.06
N LEU A 113 0.07 -38.61 11.54
CA LEU A 113 1.43 -38.35 12.04
C LEU A 113 1.38 -37.79 13.48
N LEU A 114 0.48 -36.83 13.75
CA LEU A 114 0.29 -36.27 15.07
C LEU A 114 -0.17 -37.33 16.07
N GLY A 115 -1.10 -38.20 15.68
CA GLY A 115 -1.59 -39.30 16.53
C GLY A 115 -0.48 -40.32 16.83
N THR A 116 0.35 -40.64 15.83
CA THR A 116 1.50 -41.55 16.01
C THR A 116 2.54 -40.96 16.96
N ILE A 117 2.93 -39.69 16.77
CA ILE A 117 3.91 -39.01 17.62
C ILE A 117 3.36 -38.83 19.05
N ALA A 118 2.08 -38.49 19.19
CA ALA A 118 1.43 -38.38 20.50
C ALA A 118 1.48 -39.70 21.27
N GLY A 119 1.19 -40.83 20.61
CA GLY A 119 1.28 -42.12 21.22
C GLY A 119 2.72 -42.50 21.63
N MET A 120 3.73 -42.16 20.82
CA MET A 120 5.14 -42.33 21.16
C MET A 120 5.57 -41.52 22.36
N ALA A 121 5.15 -40.24 22.43
CA ALA A 121 5.48 -39.35 23.53
C ALA A 121 4.78 -39.76 24.84
N GLU A 122 3.50 -40.12 24.79
CA GLU A 122 2.75 -40.60 25.92
C GLU A 122 3.35 -41.88 26.52
N ALA A 123 3.80 -42.82 25.66
CA ALA A 123 4.47 -44.05 26.05
C ALA A 123 5.82 -43.79 26.79
N GLN A 124 6.48 -42.67 26.52
CA GLN A 124 7.67 -42.19 27.24
C GLN A 124 7.32 -41.40 28.52
N GLY A 125 6.04 -41.25 28.81
CA GLY A 125 5.56 -40.57 30.03
C GLY A 125 5.44 -39.07 29.91
N MET A 126 5.56 -38.48 28.69
CA MET A 126 5.45 -37.06 28.42
C MET A 126 3.99 -36.58 28.48
N ASP A 127 3.80 -35.28 28.76
CA ASP A 127 2.54 -34.60 28.52
C ASP A 127 2.48 -34.09 27.10
N VAL A 128 1.37 -34.31 26.41
CA VAL A 128 1.21 -33.97 24.98
C VAL A 128 0.11 -32.96 24.79
N SER A 129 0.36 -31.89 24.01
CA SER A 129 -0.65 -30.93 23.57
C SER A 129 -0.73 -30.93 22.04
N ILE A 130 -1.86 -31.36 21.47
CA ILE A 130 -2.12 -31.32 20.02
C ILE A 130 -2.94 -30.08 19.69
N ILE A 131 -2.45 -29.28 18.77
CA ILE A 131 -3.06 -28.03 18.36
C ILE A 131 -3.63 -28.18 16.95
N SER A 132 -4.94 -28.17 16.81
CA SER A 132 -5.62 -28.22 15.51
C SER A 132 -6.99 -27.55 15.59
N GLY A 133 -7.51 -27.10 14.45
CA GLY A 133 -8.89 -26.68 14.30
C GLY A 133 -9.86 -27.85 14.08
N ASP A 134 -9.32 -29.04 13.82
CA ASP A 134 -10.12 -30.24 13.55
C ASP A 134 -10.54 -30.94 14.84
N ARG A 135 -11.81 -31.25 14.92
CA ARG A 135 -12.39 -31.97 16.07
C ARG A 135 -12.20 -33.48 16.00
N ASP A 136 -11.80 -33.99 14.86
CA ASP A 136 -11.57 -35.43 14.73
C ASP A 136 -10.40 -35.91 15.58
N LEU A 137 -9.46 -34.99 15.88
CA LEU A 137 -8.38 -35.23 16.83
C LEU A 137 -8.83 -35.44 18.28
N LEU A 138 -10.10 -35.14 18.65
CA LEU A 138 -10.64 -35.45 19.97
C LEU A 138 -10.61 -36.94 20.31
N GLN A 139 -10.57 -37.82 19.29
CA GLN A 139 -10.41 -39.26 19.45
C GLN A 139 -9.07 -39.65 20.07
N LEU A 140 -8.07 -38.75 20.01
CA LEU A 140 -6.71 -38.96 20.56
C LEU A 140 -6.58 -38.50 22.03
N ALA A 141 -7.59 -37.83 22.57
CA ALA A 141 -7.52 -37.30 23.94
C ALA A 141 -7.38 -38.41 24.98
N THR A 142 -6.43 -38.26 25.89
CA THR A 142 -6.21 -39.14 27.06
C THR A 142 -6.08 -38.29 28.35
N ASP A 143 -5.63 -38.87 29.43
CA ASP A 143 -5.28 -38.13 30.65
C ASP A 143 -3.98 -37.33 30.50
N LYS A 144 -3.14 -37.66 29.49
CA LYS A 144 -1.87 -36.98 29.18
C LYS A 144 -1.85 -36.29 27.82
N VAL A 145 -2.72 -36.71 26.91
CA VAL A 145 -2.85 -36.09 25.59
C VAL A 145 -4.02 -35.11 25.61
N LYS A 146 -3.70 -33.83 25.52
CA LYS A 146 -4.66 -32.72 25.49
C LYS A 146 -4.83 -32.22 24.06
N ILE A 147 -6.08 -32.06 23.60
CA ILE A 147 -6.41 -31.45 22.32
C ILE A 147 -6.78 -30.00 22.55
N ARG A 148 -6.09 -29.09 21.88
CA ARG A 148 -6.28 -27.65 21.97
C ARG A 148 -6.86 -27.10 20.67
N ILE A 149 -8.07 -26.59 20.71
CA ILE A 149 -8.80 -26.08 19.54
C ILE A 149 -8.87 -24.55 19.61
N PRO A 150 -8.09 -23.83 18.78
CA PRO A 150 -8.17 -22.37 18.71
C PRO A 150 -9.52 -21.94 18.15
N LYS A 151 -10.16 -20.94 18.77
CA LYS A 151 -11.40 -20.29 18.28
C LYS A 151 -11.18 -18.81 18.10
N THR A 152 -11.47 -18.29 16.91
CA THR A 152 -11.40 -16.86 16.64
C THR A 152 -12.70 -16.19 17.10
N LYS A 153 -12.60 -15.28 18.08
CA LYS A 153 -13.67 -14.39 18.50
C LYS A 153 -13.35 -12.95 18.10
N ARG A 154 -14.36 -12.07 18.19
CA ARG A 154 -14.19 -10.63 17.89
C ARG A 154 -13.14 -9.95 18.80
N THR A 155 -12.86 -10.53 19.96
CA THR A 155 -11.91 -10.04 20.97
C THR A 155 -10.52 -10.68 20.87
N GLY A 156 -10.29 -11.63 19.96
CA GLY A 156 -9.02 -12.35 19.79
C GLY A 156 -9.21 -13.87 19.66
N THR A 157 -8.11 -14.60 19.69
CA THR A 157 -8.13 -16.07 19.66
C THR A 157 -8.24 -16.64 21.07
N GLU A 158 -9.30 -17.38 21.34
CA GLU A 158 -9.45 -18.23 22.53
C GLU A 158 -9.09 -19.67 22.16
N ILE A 159 -8.62 -20.47 23.13
CA ILE A 159 -8.27 -21.88 22.95
C ILE A 159 -9.15 -22.71 23.87
N GLU A 160 -9.85 -23.71 23.33
CA GLU A 160 -10.57 -24.70 24.12
C GLU A 160 -9.68 -25.93 24.31
N ASP A 161 -9.58 -26.38 25.51
CA ASP A 161 -8.77 -27.55 25.92
C ASP A 161 -9.66 -28.76 26.21
N TYR A 162 -9.27 -29.94 25.72
CA TYR A 162 -10.00 -31.18 25.87
C TYR A 162 -9.04 -32.32 26.26
N TYR A 163 -9.16 -32.81 27.50
CA TYR A 163 -8.68 -34.13 27.92
C TYR A 163 -9.80 -35.17 27.73
N ALA A 164 -9.50 -36.42 27.95
CA ALA A 164 -10.51 -37.50 27.84
C ALA A 164 -11.77 -37.22 28.64
N ALA A 165 -11.64 -36.70 29.88
CA ALA A 165 -12.77 -36.35 30.72
C ALA A 165 -13.63 -35.21 30.13
N ASP A 166 -13.03 -34.20 29.53
CA ASP A 166 -13.71 -33.07 28.91
C ASP A 166 -14.49 -33.51 27.65
N VAL A 167 -13.94 -34.49 26.90
CA VAL A 167 -14.65 -35.10 25.76
C VAL A 167 -15.91 -35.81 26.23
N VAL A 168 -15.79 -36.59 27.33
CA VAL A 168 -16.95 -37.28 27.93
C VAL A 168 -18.01 -36.28 28.44
N GLU A 169 -17.57 -35.23 29.14
CA GLU A 169 -18.49 -34.20 29.63
C GLU A 169 -19.23 -33.51 28.49
N ARG A 170 -18.53 -33.19 27.43
CA ARG A 170 -19.10 -32.42 26.33
C ARG A 170 -19.92 -33.21 25.31
N TYR A 171 -19.42 -34.44 24.99
CA TYR A 171 -19.99 -35.27 23.93
C TYR A 171 -20.69 -36.53 24.42
N GLN A 172 -20.68 -36.81 25.72
CA GLN A 172 -21.30 -37.96 26.38
C GLN A 172 -20.73 -39.33 25.95
N VAL A 173 -19.62 -39.35 25.29
CA VAL A 173 -18.89 -40.52 24.78
C VAL A 173 -17.40 -40.39 25.10
N THR A 174 -16.71 -41.50 25.26
CA THR A 174 -15.23 -41.48 25.37
C THR A 174 -14.59 -41.11 24.04
N PRO A 175 -13.31 -40.67 24.05
CA PRO A 175 -12.55 -40.39 22.82
C PRO A 175 -12.61 -41.52 21.78
N LYS A 176 -12.51 -42.78 22.22
CA LYS A 176 -12.63 -43.96 21.33
C LYS A 176 -14.06 -44.14 20.78
N GLU A 177 -15.07 -43.95 21.62
CA GLU A 177 -16.47 -44.03 21.23
C GLU A 177 -16.85 -42.86 20.28
N PHE A 178 -16.11 -41.74 20.32
CA PHE A 178 -16.32 -40.60 19.44
C PHE A 178 -16.10 -40.97 17.96
N ILE A 179 -15.19 -41.91 17.67
CA ILE A 179 -14.99 -42.47 16.32
C ILE A 179 -16.28 -43.09 15.79
N ASP A 180 -16.95 -43.89 16.61
CA ASP A 180 -18.20 -44.56 16.24
C ASP A 180 -19.33 -43.56 16.02
N VAL A 181 -19.41 -42.49 16.81
CA VAL A 181 -20.36 -41.40 16.59
C VAL A 181 -20.13 -40.75 15.23
N LYS A 182 -18.88 -40.40 14.91
CA LYS A 182 -18.49 -39.83 13.61
C LYS A 182 -18.79 -40.78 12.44
N ALA A 183 -18.50 -42.04 12.61
CA ALA A 183 -18.75 -43.08 11.62
C ALA A 183 -20.26 -43.26 11.31
N LEU A 184 -21.13 -43.15 12.32
CA LEU A 184 -22.56 -43.25 12.15
C LEU A 184 -23.18 -41.99 11.49
N MET A 185 -22.75 -40.78 11.96
CA MET A 185 -23.32 -39.55 11.47
C MET A 185 -22.74 -39.13 10.11
N GLY A 186 -21.55 -39.62 9.76
CA GLY A 186 -20.77 -39.16 8.61
C GLY A 186 -20.11 -37.80 8.83
N ASP A 187 -19.31 -37.38 7.86
CA ASP A 187 -18.72 -36.04 7.80
C ASP A 187 -18.80 -35.45 6.40
N SER A 188 -19.55 -34.35 6.29
CA SER A 188 -19.72 -33.67 4.99
C SER A 188 -18.47 -32.93 4.53
N SER A 189 -17.57 -32.55 5.45
CA SER A 189 -16.31 -31.86 5.13
C SER A 189 -15.30 -32.79 4.48
N ASP A 190 -15.27 -34.06 4.93
CA ASP A 190 -14.39 -35.12 4.41
C ASP A 190 -15.10 -36.07 3.46
N ASN A 191 -16.36 -35.80 3.20
CA ASN A 191 -17.22 -36.65 2.38
C ASN A 191 -17.30 -38.08 2.89
N ILE A 192 -17.29 -38.27 4.22
CA ILE A 192 -17.52 -39.56 4.86
C ILE A 192 -19.03 -39.81 4.88
N PRO A 193 -19.53 -40.91 4.25
CA PRO A 193 -20.94 -41.06 4.00
C PRO A 193 -21.80 -41.26 5.27
N GLY A 194 -21.28 -41.88 6.30
CA GLY A 194 -22.07 -42.25 7.49
C GLY A 194 -23.19 -43.21 7.15
N VAL A 195 -24.19 -43.32 8.05
CA VAL A 195 -25.42 -44.10 7.87
C VAL A 195 -26.55 -43.14 7.50
N PRO A 196 -27.18 -43.27 6.31
CA PRO A 196 -28.27 -42.40 5.89
C PRO A 196 -29.33 -42.24 6.96
N GLY A 197 -29.67 -40.98 7.30
CA GLY A 197 -30.71 -40.67 8.27
C GLY A 197 -30.35 -40.85 9.76
N ILE A 198 -29.08 -41.18 10.07
CA ILE A 198 -28.52 -41.12 11.42
C ILE A 198 -27.70 -39.85 11.55
N GLY A 199 -28.26 -38.84 12.21
CA GLY A 199 -27.50 -37.60 12.54
C GLY A 199 -26.87 -37.65 13.92
N GLU A 200 -26.11 -36.60 14.27
CA GLU A 200 -25.31 -36.50 15.50
C GLU A 200 -26.05 -36.99 16.75
N LYS A 201 -27.25 -36.47 17.04
CA LYS A 201 -28.02 -36.84 18.24
C LYS A 201 -28.37 -38.34 18.31
N THR A 202 -28.74 -38.93 17.15
CA THR A 202 -29.10 -40.34 17.08
C THR A 202 -27.85 -41.20 17.20
N ALA A 203 -26.77 -40.83 16.52
CA ALA A 203 -25.47 -41.49 16.64
C ALA A 203 -24.95 -41.49 18.08
N THR A 204 -24.94 -40.31 18.72
CA THR A 204 -24.52 -40.19 20.15
C THR A 204 -25.36 -41.09 21.05
N ASN A 205 -26.70 -41.06 20.94
CA ASN A 205 -27.58 -41.91 21.77
C ASN A 205 -27.31 -43.41 21.57
N LEU A 206 -27.07 -43.84 20.34
CA LEU A 206 -26.71 -45.22 20.06
C LEU A 206 -25.40 -45.64 20.70
N ILE A 207 -24.36 -44.80 20.56
CA ILE A 207 -23.06 -45.12 21.12
C ILE A 207 -23.03 -45.03 22.68
N VAL A 208 -23.77 -44.09 23.26
CA VAL A 208 -23.97 -44.05 24.71
C VAL A 208 -24.61 -45.32 25.20
N ALA A 209 -25.63 -45.84 24.49
CA ALA A 209 -26.36 -47.05 24.88
C ALA A 209 -25.59 -48.36 24.63
N TYR A 210 -24.96 -48.45 23.45
CA TYR A 210 -24.36 -49.73 22.99
C TYR A 210 -22.83 -49.71 22.92
N LYS A 211 -22.18 -48.57 23.15
CA LYS A 211 -20.70 -48.42 23.24
C LYS A 211 -19.95 -48.53 21.92
N SER A 212 -20.45 -49.23 20.94
CA SER A 212 -19.86 -49.33 19.61
C SER A 212 -20.89 -49.60 18.55
N ILE A 213 -20.52 -49.40 17.26
CA ILE A 213 -21.36 -49.70 16.09
C ILE A 213 -21.64 -51.21 16.05
N GLU A 214 -20.61 -52.04 16.28
CA GLU A 214 -20.71 -53.50 16.25
C GLU A 214 -21.70 -54.01 17.31
N ASN A 215 -21.63 -53.47 18.51
CA ASN A 215 -22.57 -53.85 19.56
C ASN A 215 -23.99 -53.32 19.32
N ALA A 216 -24.14 -52.11 18.76
CA ALA A 216 -25.44 -51.59 18.35
C ALA A 216 -26.03 -52.48 17.23
N TYR A 217 -25.24 -52.96 16.27
CA TYR A 217 -25.70 -53.87 15.24
C TYR A 217 -26.09 -55.25 15.79
N ALA A 218 -25.37 -55.73 16.79
CA ALA A 218 -25.72 -57.01 17.47
C ALA A 218 -27.05 -56.93 18.26
N HIS A 219 -27.53 -55.71 18.65
CA HIS A 219 -28.74 -55.48 19.38
C HIS A 219 -29.80 -54.71 18.58
N LEU A 220 -29.86 -54.94 17.26
CA LEU A 220 -30.75 -54.21 16.33
C LEU A 220 -32.22 -54.20 16.82
N GLU A 221 -32.69 -55.30 17.36
CA GLU A 221 -34.11 -55.43 17.82
C GLU A 221 -34.47 -54.42 18.95
N GLU A 222 -33.51 -53.95 19.68
CA GLU A 222 -33.69 -53.03 20.83
C GLU A 222 -33.55 -51.57 20.40
N ILE A 223 -33.09 -51.28 19.17
CA ILE A 223 -32.83 -49.93 18.69
C ILE A 223 -34.12 -49.16 18.46
N THR A 224 -34.20 -48.00 19.06
CA THR A 224 -35.20 -46.97 18.84
C THR A 224 -34.58 -45.64 18.44
N PRO A 225 -35.14 -44.91 17.47
CA PRO A 225 -36.38 -45.15 16.73
C PRO A 225 -36.20 -46.23 15.64
N LYS A 226 -37.32 -46.87 15.23
CA LYS A 226 -37.33 -47.95 14.26
C LYS A 226 -36.60 -47.65 12.97
N ARG A 227 -36.59 -46.35 12.55
CA ARG A 227 -35.88 -45.86 11.36
C ARG A 227 -34.34 -46.01 11.53
N ALA A 228 -33.79 -45.73 12.70
CA ALA A 228 -32.38 -45.91 12.97
C ALA A 228 -31.97 -47.38 12.92
N LYS A 229 -32.82 -48.29 13.45
CA LYS A 229 -32.66 -49.76 13.33
C LYS A 229 -32.56 -50.17 11.86
N THR A 230 -33.57 -49.83 11.06
CA THR A 230 -33.61 -50.19 9.64
C THR A 230 -32.43 -49.65 8.87
N ASN A 231 -32.09 -48.38 9.06
CA ASN A 231 -30.99 -47.75 8.35
C ASN A 231 -29.62 -48.36 8.77
N LEU A 232 -29.40 -48.71 10.04
CA LEU A 232 -28.18 -49.35 10.45
C LEU A 232 -28.05 -50.80 9.91
N GLU A 233 -29.19 -51.53 9.84
CA GLU A 233 -29.25 -52.85 9.28
C GLU A 233 -28.93 -52.87 7.78
N GLU A 234 -29.52 -51.90 7.02
CA GLU A 234 -29.33 -51.82 5.56
C GLU A 234 -27.96 -51.28 5.18
N HIS A 235 -27.33 -50.47 6.01
CA HIS A 235 -26.09 -49.72 5.69
C HIS A 235 -24.94 -50.04 6.64
N TYR A 236 -24.87 -51.24 7.26
CA TYR A 236 -23.83 -51.61 8.19
C TYR A 236 -22.42 -51.57 7.59
N ASP A 237 -22.26 -52.07 6.35
CA ASP A 237 -20.98 -52.03 5.61
C ASP A 237 -20.48 -50.60 5.41
N MET A 238 -21.44 -49.68 5.14
CA MET A 238 -21.15 -48.25 5.01
C MET A 238 -20.68 -47.65 6.36
N ALA A 239 -21.29 -48.06 7.48
CA ALA A 239 -20.90 -47.65 8.82
C ALA A 239 -19.47 -48.12 9.13
N GLN A 240 -19.12 -49.36 8.75
CA GLN A 240 -17.78 -49.92 8.97
C GLN A 240 -16.72 -49.22 8.12
N MET A 241 -17.05 -48.93 6.85
CA MET A 241 -16.17 -48.13 5.97
C MET A 241 -15.99 -46.72 6.55
N SER A 242 -17.08 -46.06 6.96
CA SER A 242 -17.02 -44.75 7.58
C SER A 242 -16.20 -44.71 8.86
N LYS A 243 -16.28 -45.78 9.66
CA LYS A 243 -15.44 -45.92 10.87
C LYS A 243 -13.96 -45.99 10.51
N THR A 244 -13.59 -46.77 9.49
CA THR A 244 -12.21 -46.86 9.03
C THR A 244 -11.72 -45.51 8.49
N LEU A 245 -12.53 -44.79 7.72
CA LEU A 245 -12.20 -43.44 7.20
C LEU A 245 -12.04 -42.39 8.33
N ALA A 246 -12.88 -42.45 9.36
CA ALA A 246 -12.89 -41.52 10.49
C ALA A 246 -11.80 -41.81 11.52
N THR A 247 -11.22 -43.04 11.50
CA THR A 247 -10.19 -43.41 12.48
C THR A 247 -8.84 -42.84 12.09
N ILE A 248 -8.17 -42.18 13.02
CA ILE A 248 -6.80 -41.69 12.87
C ILE A 248 -5.84 -42.89 13.07
N GLU A 249 -4.92 -43.07 12.11
CA GLU A 249 -3.88 -44.08 12.20
C GLU A 249 -2.77 -43.64 13.19
N VAL A 250 -2.65 -44.34 14.32
CA VAL A 250 -1.68 -44.00 15.37
C VAL A 250 -0.38 -44.82 15.30
N HIS A 251 -0.22 -45.62 14.26
CA HIS A 251 0.96 -46.46 14.01
C HIS A 251 1.52 -46.19 12.60
N ALA A 252 1.45 -44.94 12.10
CA ALA A 252 2.03 -44.62 10.82
C ALA A 252 3.53 -44.91 10.80
N PRO A 253 4.07 -45.48 9.69
CA PRO A 253 5.48 -45.94 9.61
C PRO A 253 6.42 -44.72 9.41
N ILE A 254 6.57 -43.92 10.47
CA ILE A 254 7.48 -42.78 10.52
C ILE A 254 8.69 -43.10 11.40
N GLU A 255 9.83 -42.55 11.01
CA GLU A 255 11.00 -42.44 11.87
C GLU A 255 10.99 -41.06 12.46
N PHE A 256 10.60 -40.96 13.74
CA PHE A 256 10.53 -39.68 14.43
C PHE A 256 11.67 -39.61 15.45
N ASP A 257 12.53 -38.62 15.31
CA ASP A 257 13.60 -38.33 16.24
C ASP A 257 13.12 -37.29 17.29
N MET A 258 12.92 -37.76 18.52
CA MET A 258 12.47 -36.93 19.61
C MET A 258 13.50 -35.86 19.96
N GLU A 259 14.80 -36.16 19.90
CA GLU A 259 15.84 -35.16 20.19
C GLU A 259 15.88 -34.03 19.14
N ALA A 260 15.60 -34.34 17.87
CA ALA A 260 15.48 -33.34 16.83
C ALA A 260 14.27 -32.40 17.03
N ALA A 261 13.26 -32.84 17.75
CA ALA A 261 12.09 -32.03 18.07
C ALA A 261 12.25 -31.16 19.34
N LYS A 262 13.40 -31.27 20.02
CA LYS A 262 13.66 -30.47 21.21
C LYS A 262 13.73 -28.99 20.89
N LEU A 263 13.01 -28.19 21.66
CA LEU A 263 13.02 -26.76 21.53
C LEU A 263 14.41 -26.20 21.88
N THR A 264 15.00 -25.50 20.92
CA THR A 264 16.20 -24.69 21.08
C THR A 264 15.83 -23.20 21.03
N ASP A 265 16.77 -22.34 20.78
CA ASP A 265 16.48 -20.92 20.54
C ASP A 265 15.73 -20.77 19.20
N LEU A 266 14.49 -20.32 19.27
CA LEU A 266 13.63 -20.08 18.11
C LEU A 266 13.96 -18.77 17.39
N TYR A 267 14.68 -17.88 18.04
CA TYR A 267 14.96 -16.53 17.58
C TYR A 267 16.34 -16.48 16.90
N THR A 268 16.54 -17.32 15.91
CA THR A 268 17.79 -17.43 15.14
C THR A 268 17.99 -16.24 14.21
N PRO A 269 19.22 -15.95 13.77
CA PRO A 269 19.47 -14.92 12.75
C PRO A 269 18.70 -15.17 11.45
N GLU A 270 18.57 -16.43 11.04
CA GLU A 270 17.82 -16.82 9.85
C GLU A 270 16.32 -16.54 10.01
N ALA A 271 15.74 -16.84 11.17
CA ALA A 271 14.35 -16.52 11.47
C ALA A 271 14.12 -15.00 11.49
N TYR A 272 15.06 -14.22 12.01
CA TYR A 272 15.01 -12.76 11.99
C TYR A 272 14.90 -12.21 10.55
N VAL A 273 15.69 -12.75 9.62
CA VAL A 273 15.62 -12.38 8.18
C VAL A 273 14.22 -12.61 7.62
N TYR A 274 13.61 -13.79 7.91
CA TYR A 274 12.24 -14.06 7.46
C TYR A 274 11.21 -13.11 8.09
N MET A 275 11.31 -12.79 9.38
CA MET A 275 10.39 -11.86 10.03
C MET A 275 10.47 -10.45 9.41
N LYS A 276 11.67 -9.99 9.04
CA LYS A 276 11.87 -8.73 8.30
C LYS A 276 11.30 -8.80 6.89
N ARG A 277 11.63 -9.84 6.12
CA ARG A 277 11.12 -10.02 4.76
C ARG A 277 9.59 -10.05 4.71
N LEU A 278 8.97 -10.70 5.70
CA LEU A 278 7.52 -10.78 5.83
C LEU A 278 6.88 -9.53 6.46
N GLU A 279 7.69 -8.58 6.90
CA GLU A 279 7.27 -7.30 7.54
C GLU A 279 6.51 -7.48 8.87
N PHE A 280 6.85 -8.51 9.63
CA PHE A 280 6.22 -8.83 10.90
C PHE A 280 6.82 -8.03 12.08
N LYS A 281 6.66 -6.70 12.03
CA LYS A 281 7.26 -5.75 13.01
C LYS A 281 7.02 -6.14 14.47
N ASN A 282 5.84 -6.61 14.81
CA ASN A 282 5.51 -7.01 16.20
C ASN A 282 6.24 -8.29 16.66
N MET A 283 6.69 -9.13 15.73
CA MET A 283 7.41 -10.37 16.06
C MET A 283 8.91 -10.12 16.22
N LEU A 284 9.45 -9.09 15.55
CA LEU A 284 10.85 -8.69 15.67
C LEU A 284 11.22 -8.31 17.11
N THR A 285 10.26 -7.79 17.90
CA THR A 285 10.49 -7.46 19.32
C THR A 285 10.79 -8.66 20.22
N ARG A 286 10.64 -9.89 19.73
CA ARG A 286 10.99 -11.13 20.43
C ARG A 286 12.45 -11.54 20.25
N PHE A 287 13.14 -10.94 19.28
CA PHE A 287 14.56 -11.20 19.01
C PHE A 287 15.43 -10.33 19.91
N SER A 288 16.60 -10.83 20.29
CA SER A 288 17.54 -10.07 21.13
C SER A 288 18.21 -8.93 20.36
N ASP A 289 18.59 -7.85 21.07
CA ASP A 289 19.25 -6.70 20.46
C ASP A 289 20.63 -7.06 19.82
N ASP A 290 21.27 -8.13 20.30
CA ASP A 290 22.56 -8.62 19.75
C ASP A 290 22.43 -9.17 18.30
N MET A 291 21.25 -9.51 17.84
CA MET A 291 21.04 -10.01 16.47
C MET A 291 21.05 -8.89 15.42
N SER A 292 21.07 -7.64 15.85
CA SER A 292 21.20 -6.47 14.99
C SER A 292 22.63 -6.05 14.70
N GLN A 293 23.65 -6.64 15.36
CA GLN A 293 25.04 -6.30 15.12
C GLN A 293 25.47 -6.76 13.72
N ASN A 294 25.58 -5.79 12.83
CA ASN A 294 26.05 -6.00 11.47
C ASN A 294 27.58 -5.79 11.48
N ASP A 295 28.31 -6.71 10.86
CA ASP A 295 29.76 -6.61 10.62
C ASP A 295 30.16 -5.31 9.87
N LEU A 296 29.17 -4.54 9.42
CA LEU A 296 29.35 -3.29 8.68
C LEU A 296 29.83 -2.14 9.56
N GLU A 297 29.47 -2.13 10.84
CA GLU A 297 29.79 -1.03 11.77
C GLU A 297 31.31 -0.86 11.96
N LYS A 298 32.12 -1.88 11.69
CA LYS A 298 33.59 -1.78 11.67
C LYS A 298 34.15 -0.80 10.62
N TYR A 299 33.34 -0.43 9.65
CA TYR A 299 33.66 0.53 8.59
C TYR A 299 33.14 1.94 8.87
N PHE A 300 32.46 2.15 10.01
CA PHE A 300 31.86 3.41 10.40
C PHE A 300 32.77 4.16 11.34
N HIS A 301 33.05 5.41 11.02
CA HIS A 301 33.93 6.29 11.77
C HIS A 301 33.14 7.54 12.19
N VAL A 302 33.07 7.79 13.48
CA VAL A 302 32.38 8.96 14.02
C VAL A 302 33.41 9.93 14.56
N TYR A 303 33.32 11.18 14.16
CA TYR A 303 34.23 12.25 14.57
C TYR A 303 33.46 13.37 15.28
N HIS A 304 33.90 13.74 16.47
CA HIS A 304 33.24 14.75 17.30
C HIS A 304 34.09 16.03 17.43
N GLU A 305 35.41 15.90 17.40
CA GLU A 305 36.30 17.01 17.67
C GLU A 305 36.73 17.72 16.39
N LEU A 306 36.90 19.05 16.47
CA LEU A 306 37.17 19.89 15.30
C LEU A 306 38.48 19.49 14.58
N ASP A 307 39.51 19.12 15.31
CA ASP A 307 40.81 18.71 14.74
C ASP A 307 40.70 17.33 14.03
N GLU A 308 39.91 16.42 14.54
CA GLU A 308 39.64 15.13 13.87
C GLU A 308 38.91 15.36 12.57
N ILE A 309 37.83 16.18 12.58
CA ILE A 309 37.05 16.53 11.42
C ILE A 309 37.87 17.28 10.37
N GLN A 310 38.72 18.20 10.79
CA GLN A 310 39.65 18.89 9.90
C GLN A 310 40.62 17.90 9.24
N ASN A 311 41.22 17.00 10.01
CA ASN A 311 42.09 15.96 9.49
C ASN A 311 41.41 15.04 8.50
N PHE A 312 40.13 14.73 8.72
CA PHE A 312 39.33 13.98 7.78
C PHE A 312 39.24 14.71 6.44
N PHE A 313 38.84 15.99 6.42
CA PHE A 313 38.74 16.75 5.18
C PHE A 313 40.08 16.97 4.49
N ASP A 314 41.16 17.23 5.25
CA ASP A 314 42.51 17.41 4.71
C ASP A 314 43.06 16.11 4.08
N GLY A 315 42.65 14.95 4.60
CA GLY A 315 43.01 13.63 4.08
C GLY A 315 42.10 13.13 2.94
N PHE A 316 40.97 13.79 2.68
CA PHE A 316 40.00 13.35 1.72
C PHE A 316 40.50 13.50 0.28
N SER A 317 40.48 12.42 -0.50
CA SER A 317 40.99 12.41 -1.88
C SER A 317 40.11 11.64 -2.88
N ALA A 318 39.01 11.06 -2.42
CA ALA A 318 38.12 10.32 -3.29
C ALA A 318 37.53 11.23 -4.38
N LYS A 319 37.28 10.63 -5.56
CA LYS A 319 36.64 11.32 -6.68
C LYS A 319 35.12 11.05 -6.77
N GLU A 320 34.67 10.11 -5.98
CA GLU A 320 33.27 9.75 -5.80
C GLU A 320 33.00 9.56 -4.32
N ALA A 321 31.88 10.10 -3.83
CA ALA A 321 31.43 9.87 -2.46
C ALA A 321 29.92 10.06 -2.33
N ALA A 322 29.32 9.35 -1.37
CA ALA A 322 28.00 9.70 -0.87
C ALA A 322 28.13 10.80 0.18
N VAL A 323 27.31 11.85 0.05
CA VAL A 323 27.29 13.02 0.93
C VAL A 323 25.86 13.35 1.32
N SER A 324 25.60 13.48 2.62
CA SER A 324 24.27 13.88 3.10
C SER A 324 24.38 14.60 4.45
N PHE A 325 23.69 15.73 4.58
CA PHE A 325 23.44 16.33 5.87
C PHE A 325 22.37 15.56 6.62
N PHE A 326 22.62 15.28 7.90
CA PHE A 326 21.62 14.69 8.76
C PHE A 326 20.92 15.81 9.52
N GLU A 327 19.68 16.11 9.09
CA GLU A 327 18.91 17.21 9.64
C GLU A 327 17.48 16.78 10.03
N ASP A 328 16.88 17.48 10.98
CA ASP A 328 15.45 17.37 11.32
C ASP A 328 14.90 18.73 11.72
N ALA A 329 13.78 19.11 11.11
CA ALA A 329 13.08 20.37 11.38
C ALA A 329 14.01 21.63 11.35
N GLY A 330 14.95 21.68 10.40
CA GLY A 330 15.88 22.78 10.21
C GLY A 330 17.04 22.81 11.23
N THR A 331 17.30 21.71 11.93
CA THR A 331 18.46 21.55 12.80
C THR A 331 19.40 20.52 12.20
N VAL A 332 20.63 20.90 11.90
CA VAL A 332 21.69 20.01 11.40
C VAL A 332 22.37 19.33 12.58
N TYR A 333 22.40 18.00 12.58
CA TYR A 333 23.06 17.17 13.58
C TYR A 333 24.45 16.72 13.15
N GLY A 334 24.73 16.70 11.85
CA GLY A 334 26.02 16.33 11.30
C GLY A 334 26.02 16.12 9.80
N LEU A 335 27.16 15.73 9.29
CA LEU A 335 27.41 15.41 7.88
C LEU A 335 27.89 13.97 7.77
N ALA A 336 27.21 13.15 6.99
CA ALA A 336 27.64 11.80 6.67
C ALA A 336 28.34 11.80 5.29
N VAL A 337 29.50 11.15 5.23
CA VAL A 337 30.31 11.01 4.01
C VAL A 337 30.74 9.56 3.88
N ALA A 338 30.44 8.92 2.76
CA ALA A 338 30.93 7.57 2.46
C ALA A 338 31.76 7.59 1.18
N GLU A 339 33.05 7.33 1.29
CA GLU A 339 33.99 7.19 0.15
C GLU A 339 33.80 5.84 -0.54
N SER A 340 33.40 4.83 0.22
CA SER A 340 33.12 3.49 -0.26
C SER A 340 32.25 2.74 0.76
N ASN A 341 31.84 1.52 0.43
CA ASN A 341 31.15 0.62 1.36
C ASN A 341 32.03 0.10 2.53
N GLN A 342 33.31 0.48 2.57
CA GLN A 342 34.27 0.12 3.63
C GLN A 342 34.89 1.36 4.34
N ASN A 343 34.42 2.55 3.98
CA ASN A 343 34.86 3.78 4.62
C ASN A 343 33.74 4.81 4.67
N VAL A 344 33.05 4.87 5.79
CA VAL A 344 31.90 5.74 6.06
C VAL A 344 32.19 6.58 7.28
N ALA A 345 32.10 7.89 7.13
CA ALA A 345 32.35 8.86 8.19
C ALA A 345 31.07 9.62 8.56
N TYR A 346 30.89 9.87 9.85
CA TYR A 346 29.90 10.82 10.36
C TYR A 346 30.60 11.91 11.14
N LEU A 347 30.37 13.15 10.76
CA LEU A 347 30.98 14.34 11.30
C LEU A 347 29.93 15.10 12.10
N THR A 348 30.02 15.06 13.42
CA THR A 348 29.01 15.60 14.34
C THR A 348 28.98 17.13 14.31
N CYS A 349 27.78 17.71 14.20
CA CYS A 349 27.58 19.15 14.38
C CYS A 349 27.36 19.47 15.87
N GLY A 350 28.27 20.23 16.47
CA GLY A 350 28.18 20.60 17.88
C GLY A 350 29.45 21.21 18.42
N GLY A 351 29.41 21.85 19.57
CA GLY A 351 30.58 22.49 20.18
C GLY A 351 31.24 23.53 19.26
N PHE A 352 32.49 23.28 18.85
CA PHE A 352 33.23 24.14 17.91
C PHE A 352 32.94 23.83 16.44
N VAL A 353 32.30 22.70 16.15
CA VAL A 353 31.91 22.29 14.80
C VAL A 353 30.53 22.86 14.50
N THR A 354 30.47 24.01 13.87
CA THR A 354 29.22 24.68 13.52
C THR A 354 28.64 24.15 12.20
N GLU A 355 27.35 24.34 11.98
CA GLU A 355 26.66 24.06 10.71
C GLU A 355 27.38 24.74 9.54
N GLY A 356 27.64 26.05 9.62
CA GLY A 356 28.32 26.79 8.56
C GLY A 356 29.75 26.30 8.28
N TYR A 357 30.46 25.74 9.29
CA TYR A 357 31.76 25.09 9.07
C TYR A 357 31.60 23.81 8.26
N LEU A 358 30.64 22.96 8.62
CA LEU A 358 30.36 21.74 7.87
C LEU A 358 29.90 22.04 6.43
N GLU A 359 29.07 23.07 6.23
CA GLU A 359 28.62 23.52 4.90
C GLU A 359 29.80 23.97 4.04
N GLU A 360 30.74 24.77 4.60
CA GLU A 360 31.94 25.22 3.89
C GLU A 360 32.81 24.03 3.47
N GLN A 361 33.06 23.09 4.38
CA GLN A 361 33.85 21.90 4.07
C GLN A 361 33.14 20.95 3.10
N ALA A 362 31.83 20.72 3.27
CA ALA A 362 31.03 19.95 2.34
C ALA A 362 31.01 20.56 0.92
N GLN A 363 31.00 21.92 0.83
CA GLN A 363 31.10 22.59 -0.46
C GLN A 363 32.43 22.28 -1.16
N LYS A 364 33.56 22.42 -0.44
CA LYS A 364 34.89 22.10 -0.99
C LYS A 364 34.99 20.63 -1.41
N LEU A 365 34.44 19.73 -0.59
CA LEU A 365 34.40 18.30 -0.90
C LEU A 365 33.57 18.05 -2.18
N CYS A 366 32.35 18.57 -2.26
CA CYS A 366 31.49 18.43 -3.44
C CYS A 366 32.12 19.01 -4.70
N ASP A 367 32.83 20.15 -4.61
CA ASP A 367 33.55 20.74 -5.74
C ASP A 367 34.70 19.84 -6.24
N GLY A 368 35.34 19.08 -5.36
CA GLY A 368 36.44 18.16 -5.66
C GLY A 368 36.02 16.80 -6.22
N LEU A 369 34.75 16.41 -6.06
CA LEU A 369 34.23 15.14 -6.56
C LEU A 369 33.98 15.17 -8.09
N ASP A 370 34.17 14.05 -8.77
CA ASP A 370 33.73 13.82 -10.14
C ASP A 370 32.29 13.32 -10.13
N THR A 371 31.91 12.47 -9.16
CA THR A 371 30.56 11.94 -8.96
C THR A 371 30.10 12.18 -7.52
N LEU A 372 28.97 12.85 -7.39
CA LEU A 372 28.30 13.10 -6.10
C LEU A 372 27.12 12.15 -5.95
N VAL A 373 27.11 11.32 -4.90
CA VAL A 373 26.01 10.41 -4.59
C VAL A 373 25.28 10.91 -3.35
N THR A 374 23.97 10.82 -3.32
CA THR A 374 23.18 11.28 -2.16
C THR A 374 21.82 10.55 -2.10
N PRO A 375 21.26 10.37 -0.91
CA PRO A 375 19.88 9.87 -0.80
C PRO A 375 18.82 10.94 -1.07
N ASP A 376 19.19 12.23 -1.00
CA ASP A 376 18.29 13.38 -1.24
C ASP A 376 19.10 14.57 -1.78
N LEU A 377 19.20 14.67 -3.11
CA LEU A 377 19.92 15.77 -3.75
C LEU A 377 19.25 17.12 -3.45
N LYS A 378 17.93 17.17 -3.46
CA LYS A 378 17.21 18.42 -3.17
C LYS A 378 17.44 18.92 -1.75
N GLY A 379 17.48 18.02 -0.77
CA GLY A 379 17.85 18.34 0.60
C GLY A 379 19.30 18.85 0.69
N LEU A 380 20.24 18.19 0.02
CA LEU A 380 21.64 18.58 -0.02
C LEU A 380 21.84 19.98 -0.63
N LEU A 381 21.08 20.35 -1.65
CA LEU A 381 21.13 21.67 -2.31
C LEU A 381 20.72 22.85 -1.40
N LYS A 382 20.17 22.60 -0.23
CA LYS A 382 19.94 23.65 0.79
C LYS A 382 21.24 24.13 1.44
N HIS A 383 22.24 23.24 1.53
CA HIS A 383 23.51 23.46 2.23
C HIS A 383 24.68 23.72 1.29
N VAL A 384 24.68 23.12 0.10
CA VAL A 384 25.78 23.25 -0.86
C VAL A 384 25.26 23.66 -2.24
N ARG A 385 26.13 24.33 -2.99
CA ARG A 385 25.86 24.70 -4.38
C ARG A 385 26.46 23.66 -5.30
N VAL A 386 25.62 23.03 -6.07
CA VAL A 386 25.99 22.06 -7.11
C VAL A 386 25.44 22.54 -8.44
N THR A 387 26.24 22.46 -9.50
CA THR A 387 25.79 22.84 -10.86
C THR A 387 25.04 21.68 -11.51
N GLU A 388 24.10 21.97 -12.38
CA GLU A 388 23.36 20.96 -13.18
C GLU A 388 24.27 20.09 -14.06
N THR A 389 25.49 20.57 -14.36
CA THR A 389 26.48 19.82 -15.14
C THR A 389 27.28 18.81 -14.30
N LYS A 390 27.15 18.85 -13.00
CA LYS A 390 27.79 17.90 -12.08
C LYS A 390 27.16 16.52 -12.20
N ASN A 391 27.96 15.48 -12.26
CA ASN A 391 27.45 14.12 -12.20
C ASN A 391 26.92 13.81 -10.79
N CYS A 392 25.60 13.84 -10.65
CA CYS A 392 24.89 13.57 -9.39
C CYS A 392 24.06 12.30 -9.50
N ILE A 393 24.04 11.51 -8.45
CA ILE A 393 23.22 10.31 -8.32
C ILE A 393 22.36 10.46 -7.06
N ASP A 394 21.04 10.53 -7.25
CA ASP A 394 20.07 10.45 -6.16
C ASP A 394 19.51 9.04 -6.10
N THR A 395 19.83 8.31 -5.04
CA THR A 395 19.46 6.90 -4.90
C THR A 395 17.98 6.70 -4.58
N THR A 396 17.33 7.67 -3.95
CA THR A 396 15.89 7.64 -3.68
C THR A 396 15.07 7.79 -4.97
N ILE A 397 15.48 8.71 -5.85
CA ILE A 397 14.82 8.88 -7.16
C ILE A 397 15.03 7.62 -8.01
N ALA A 398 16.22 7.03 -8.01
CA ALA A 398 16.47 5.78 -8.72
C ALA A 398 15.58 4.64 -8.22
N ALA A 399 15.49 4.45 -6.91
CA ALA A 399 14.65 3.44 -6.28
C ALA A 399 13.16 3.68 -6.55
N TYR A 400 12.71 4.93 -6.54
CA TYR A 400 11.34 5.29 -6.89
C TYR A 400 10.99 4.89 -8.33
N LEU A 401 11.86 5.14 -9.29
CA LEU A 401 11.60 4.75 -10.68
C LEU A 401 11.48 3.22 -10.83
N LEU A 402 12.28 2.46 -10.10
CA LEU A 402 12.24 1.00 -10.12
C LEU A 402 10.97 0.44 -9.46
N ASN A 403 10.45 1.08 -8.40
CA ASN A 403 9.21 0.68 -7.76
C ASN A 403 8.40 1.88 -7.21
N PRO A 404 7.57 2.54 -8.04
CA PRO A 404 6.82 3.73 -7.65
C PRO A 404 5.59 3.44 -6.75
N LEU A 405 5.37 2.19 -6.33
CA LEU A 405 4.24 1.81 -5.48
C LEU A 405 4.55 1.86 -3.98
N LYS A 406 5.82 2.07 -3.61
CA LYS A 406 6.21 2.26 -2.22
C LYS A 406 5.78 3.63 -1.71
N ASN A 407 5.45 3.71 -0.43
CA ASN A 407 5.13 4.98 0.23
C ASN A 407 6.39 5.77 0.62
N GLU A 408 7.47 5.06 0.94
CA GLU A 408 8.75 5.60 1.39
C GLU A 408 9.90 4.76 0.85
N TYR A 409 11.07 5.34 0.70
CA TYR A 409 12.30 4.71 0.20
C TYR A 409 13.38 4.83 1.27
N THR A 410 13.25 4.04 2.33
CA THR A 410 14.18 4.05 3.45
C THR A 410 15.48 3.32 3.09
N TYR A 411 16.57 3.68 3.77
CA TYR A 411 17.88 3.08 3.51
C TYR A 411 17.89 1.56 3.80
N ASP A 412 17.14 1.10 4.80
CA ASP A 412 17.03 -0.32 5.12
C ASP A 412 16.22 -1.09 4.06
N ASP A 413 15.21 -0.47 3.46
CA ASP A 413 14.51 -1.02 2.30
C ASP A 413 15.44 -1.11 1.07
N LEU A 414 16.24 -0.06 0.81
CA LEU A 414 17.22 -0.09 -0.29
C LEU A 414 18.29 -1.17 -0.06
N ALA A 415 18.82 -1.28 1.16
CA ALA A 415 19.80 -2.31 1.50
C ALA A 415 19.22 -3.72 1.26
N LYS A 416 18.00 -3.97 1.68
CA LYS A 416 17.29 -5.22 1.49
C LYS A 416 17.02 -5.50 0.00
N ASP A 417 16.38 -4.56 -0.71
CA ASP A 417 15.83 -4.80 -2.04
C ASP A 417 16.90 -4.79 -3.13
N ILE A 418 17.94 -3.97 -2.96
CA ILE A 418 19.00 -3.78 -3.95
C ILE A 418 20.26 -4.59 -3.60
N LEU A 419 20.70 -4.54 -2.34
CA LEU A 419 21.94 -5.20 -1.91
C LEU A 419 21.73 -6.63 -1.36
N GLY A 420 20.47 -7.02 -1.09
CA GLY A 420 20.17 -8.27 -0.41
C GLY A 420 20.70 -8.32 1.04
N GLN A 421 20.98 -7.15 1.63
CA GLN A 421 21.55 -7.00 2.96
C GLN A 421 20.52 -6.48 3.95
N MET A 422 20.55 -7.03 5.16
CA MET A 422 19.69 -6.58 6.24
C MET A 422 20.49 -5.64 7.14
N VAL A 423 20.02 -4.39 7.26
CA VAL A 423 20.58 -3.38 8.16
C VAL A 423 19.51 -2.95 9.17
N PRO A 424 19.89 -2.47 10.37
CA PRO A 424 18.92 -1.95 11.33
C PRO A 424 18.13 -0.79 10.74
N SER A 425 16.81 -0.82 10.88
CA SER A 425 15.95 0.30 10.47
C SER A 425 16.05 1.46 11.49
N GLN A 426 15.56 2.64 11.12
CA GLN A 426 15.46 3.75 12.07
C GLN A 426 14.67 3.36 13.34
N VAL A 427 13.62 2.54 13.21
CA VAL A 427 12.84 2.07 14.36
C VAL A 427 13.64 1.10 15.24
N ASP A 428 14.48 0.26 14.63
CA ASP A 428 15.37 -0.65 15.38
C ASP A 428 16.40 0.15 16.22
N LEU A 429 16.97 1.21 15.64
CA LEU A 429 17.97 2.04 16.31
C LEU A 429 17.33 2.99 17.34
N LEU A 430 16.35 3.77 16.94
CA LEU A 430 15.79 4.85 17.75
C LEU A 430 14.53 4.46 18.54
N GLY A 431 13.91 3.34 18.20
CA GLY A 431 12.59 2.95 18.75
C GLY A 431 11.51 3.93 18.32
N LYS A 432 10.75 4.46 19.29
CA LYS A 432 9.69 5.46 19.07
C LYS A 432 10.15 6.91 19.25
N LEU A 433 11.44 7.13 19.45
CA LEU A 433 11.98 8.47 19.65
C LEU A 433 11.96 9.25 18.34
N LYS A 434 11.58 10.53 18.42
CA LYS A 434 11.81 11.47 17.32
C LYS A 434 13.28 11.84 17.29
N ILE A 435 13.80 12.23 16.12
CA ILE A 435 15.22 12.54 15.89
C ILE A 435 15.76 13.52 16.92
N LYS A 436 15.09 14.65 17.15
CA LYS A 436 15.48 15.63 18.16
C LYS A 436 15.68 15.03 19.56
N LYS A 437 14.78 14.13 19.98
CA LYS A 437 14.88 13.49 21.29
C LYS A 437 15.93 12.39 21.31
N ALA A 438 16.12 11.69 20.18
CA ALA A 438 17.15 10.69 20.03
C ALA A 438 18.56 11.33 20.09
N ALA A 439 18.73 12.53 19.55
CA ALA A 439 19.98 13.27 19.64
C ALA A 439 20.41 13.53 21.10
N ASP A 440 19.45 13.76 22.01
CA ASP A 440 19.70 13.97 23.43
C ASP A 440 19.85 12.66 24.21
N GLU A 441 19.05 11.61 23.90
CA GLU A 441 18.94 10.40 24.71
C GLU A 441 19.77 9.21 24.15
N LYS A 442 19.98 9.16 22.82
CA LYS A 442 20.66 8.07 22.11
C LYS A 442 21.55 8.59 20.96
N PRO A 443 22.51 9.49 21.23
CA PRO A 443 23.34 10.09 20.17
C PRO A 443 24.07 9.03 19.32
N GLU A 444 24.65 7.99 19.93
CA GLU A 444 25.33 6.91 19.21
C GLU A 444 24.41 6.17 18.21
N ALA A 445 23.14 5.96 18.55
CA ALA A 445 22.18 5.33 17.64
C ALA A 445 21.81 6.26 16.46
N LEU A 446 21.82 7.57 16.69
CA LEU A 446 21.60 8.57 15.65
C LEU A 446 22.77 8.61 14.67
N GLU A 447 23.99 8.55 15.19
CA GLU A 447 25.23 8.50 14.41
C GLU A 447 25.30 7.25 13.54
N LEU A 448 24.94 6.09 14.12
CA LEU A 448 24.80 4.84 13.36
C LEU A 448 23.76 4.96 12.25
N LEU A 449 22.60 5.56 12.53
CA LEU A 449 21.56 5.79 11.53
C LEU A 449 22.11 6.57 10.33
N ALA A 450 22.82 7.66 10.57
CA ALA A 450 23.41 8.48 9.51
C ALA A 450 24.50 7.71 8.72
N CYS A 451 25.33 6.91 9.41
CA CYS A 451 26.30 6.04 8.77
C CYS A 451 25.62 4.98 7.86
N TYR A 452 24.58 4.30 8.34
CA TYR A 452 23.85 3.33 7.52
C TYR A 452 23.20 3.96 6.29
N GLN A 453 22.68 5.18 6.39
CA GLN A 453 22.13 5.91 5.24
C GLN A 453 23.22 6.18 4.19
N ALA A 454 24.38 6.72 4.59
CA ALA A 454 25.48 7.00 3.67
C ALA A 454 26.09 5.71 3.08
N TYR A 455 26.25 4.67 3.91
CA TYR A 455 26.69 3.34 3.47
C TYR A 455 25.79 2.78 2.38
N THR A 456 24.50 2.73 2.64
CA THR A 456 23.53 2.15 1.68
C THR A 456 23.53 2.93 0.39
N CYS A 457 23.61 4.25 0.47
CA CYS A 457 23.63 5.14 -0.67
C CYS A 457 24.81 4.83 -1.61
N ILE A 458 26.04 4.76 -1.09
CA ILE A 458 27.23 4.48 -1.91
C ILE A 458 27.27 3.03 -2.39
N ALA A 459 26.81 2.09 -1.58
CA ALA A 459 26.84 0.67 -1.92
C ALA A 459 25.82 0.28 -2.98
N ALA A 460 24.61 0.90 -2.96
CA ALA A 460 23.50 0.54 -3.85
C ALA A 460 23.55 1.23 -5.23
N LYS A 461 24.31 2.32 -5.39
CA LYS A 461 24.25 3.19 -6.57
C LYS A 461 24.45 2.47 -7.90
N ASP A 462 25.45 1.60 -7.98
CA ASP A 462 25.78 0.93 -9.25
C ASP A 462 24.69 -0.06 -9.66
N GLN A 463 24.19 -0.84 -8.71
CA GLN A 463 23.07 -1.78 -8.96
C GLN A 463 21.77 -1.05 -9.31
N LEU A 464 21.50 0.10 -8.67
CA LEU A 464 20.34 0.93 -9.01
C LEU A 464 20.44 1.44 -10.45
N LEU A 465 21.60 1.97 -10.87
CA LEU A 465 21.81 2.47 -12.21
C LEU A 465 21.78 1.34 -13.26
N GLU A 466 22.34 0.17 -12.95
CA GLU A 466 22.29 -1.02 -13.81
C GLU A 466 20.84 -1.49 -14.01
N GLN A 467 20.05 -1.57 -12.94
CA GLN A 467 18.63 -1.92 -13.05
C GLN A 467 17.83 -0.88 -13.85
N LEU A 468 18.12 0.42 -13.69
CA LEU A 468 17.49 1.44 -14.51
C LEU A 468 17.82 1.27 -16.01
N GLU A 469 19.05 0.92 -16.34
CA GLU A 469 19.48 0.63 -17.72
C GLU A 469 18.76 -0.62 -18.28
N GLU A 470 18.76 -1.72 -17.51
CA GLU A 470 18.09 -2.97 -17.89
C GLU A 470 16.58 -2.77 -18.12
N HIS A 471 15.96 -1.91 -17.33
CA HIS A 471 14.55 -1.57 -17.48
C HIS A 471 14.28 -0.46 -18.51
N GLY A 472 15.31 0.09 -19.16
CA GLY A 472 15.16 1.18 -20.14
C GLY A 472 14.72 2.51 -19.56
N MET A 473 14.92 2.71 -18.24
CA MET A 473 14.54 3.94 -17.53
C MET A 473 15.72 4.88 -17.25
N LYS A 474 16.96 4.50 -17.63
CA LYS A 474 18.15 5.33 -17.39
C LYS A 474 18.04 6.70 -18.05
N LYS A 475 17.53 6.77 -19.28
CA LYS A 475 17.29 8.04 -19.98
C LYS A 475 16.26 8.91 -19.25
N LEU A 476 15.18 8.33 -18.74
CA LEU A 476 14.18 9.04 -17.93
C LEU A 476 14.82 9.62 -16.66
N TYR A 477 15.66 8.84 -15.99
CA TYR A 477 16.40 9.27 -14.83
C TYR A 477 17.34 10.45 -15.14
N ASP A 478 18.20 10.31 -16.16
CA ASP A 478 19.25 11.29 -16.46
C ASP A 478 18.71 12.59 -17.09
N GLU A 479 17.71 12.49 -17.99
CA GLU A 479 17.26 13.63 -18.79
C GLU A 479 16.02 14.33 -18.20
N ILE A 480 15.26 13.66 -17.31
CA ILE A 480 14.03 14.23 -16.74
C ILE A 480 14.11 14.33 -15.22
N GLU A 481 14.29 13.21 -14.51
CA GLU A 481 14.15 13.24 -13.05
C GLU A 481 15.29 13.97 -12.35
N MET A 482 16.53 13.73 -12.75
CA MET A 482 17.69 14.38 -12.12
C MET A 482 17.76 15.89 -12.42
N PRO A 483 17.57 16.37 -13.67
CA PRO A 483 17.52 17.83 -13.92
C PRO A 483 16.35 18.51 -13.22
N LEU A 484 15.22 17.83 -13.04
CA LEU A 484 14.05 18.36 -12.34
C LEU A 484 14.35 18.69 -10.87
N VAL A 485 15.26 17.97 -10.20
CA VAL A 485 15.64 18.26 -8.81
C VAL A 485 16.08 19.72 -8.63
N PHE A 486 16.88 20.23 -9.55
CA PHE A 486 17.37 21.63 -9.51
C PHE A 486 16.23 22.63 -9.73
N VAL A 487 15.28 22.30 -10.60
CA VAL A 487 14.09 23.15 -10.81
C VAL A 487 13.28 23.26 -9.53
N LEU A 488 12.99 22.09 -8.92
CA LEU A 488 12.19 22.05 -7.68
C LEU A 488 12.91 22.69 -6.49
N ALA A 489 14.21 22.52 -6.38
CA ALA A 489 15.02 23.18 -5.35
C ALA A 489 14.92 24.72 -5.47
N ASP A 490 15.04 25.25 -6.68
CA ASP A 490 14.89 26.68 -6.93
C ASP A 490 13.48 27.18 -6.64
N MET A 491 12.44 26.43 -7.05
CA MET A 491 11.03 26.75 -6.76
C MET A 491 10.73 26.79 -5.25
N GLU A 492 11.24 25.81 -4.50
CA GLU A 492 11.09 25.76 -3.04
C GLU A 492 11.83 26.92 -2.36
N LYS A 493 13.02 27.29 -2.85
CA LYS A 493 13.80 28.40 -2.35
C LYS A 493 13.14 29.76 -2.63
N GLU A 494 12.64 29.96 -3.86
CA GLU A 494 11.93 31.20 -4.21
C GLU A 494 10.61 31.30 -3.47
N GLY A 495 9.80 30.25 -3.39
CA GLY A 495 8.47 30.26 -2.79
C GLY A 495 7.50 31.19 -3.53
N VAL A 496 6.30 31.39 -2.97
CA VAL A 496 5.26 32.27 -3.51
C VAL A 496 4.85 33.30 -2.48
N ARG A 497 4.93 34.60 -2.83
CA ARG A 497 4.51 35.67 -1.92
C ARG A 497 3.00 35.62 -1.67
N ALA A 498 2.59 35.75 -0.42
CA ALA A 498 1.20 35.77 0.01
C ALA A 498 0.90 36.93 0.95
N GLU A 499 -0.17 37.67 0.67
CA GLU A 499 -0.61 38.78 1.47
C GLU A 499 -1.43 38.30 2.69
N LYS A 500 -0.81 38.32 3.87
CA LYS A 500 -1.44 37.88 5.11
C LYS A 500 -2.74 38.60 5.44
N ALA A 501 -2.78 39.93 5.24
CA ALA A 501 -3.96 40.73 5.50
C ALA A 501 -5.15 40.32 4.59
N GLU A 502 -4.89 39.97 3.35
CA GLU A 502 -5.93 39.48 2.43
C GLU A 502 -6.44 38.10 2.83
N LEU A 503 -5.58 37.20 3.34
CA LEU A 503 -6.01 35.90 3.91
C LEU A 503 -6.91 36.10 5.14
N GLU A 504 -6.56 37.02 6.03
CA GLU A 504 -7.36 37.36 7.20
C GLU A 504 -8.71 37.94 6.80
N ASN A 505 -8.75 38.89 5.83
CA ASN A 505 -9.97 39.45 5.28
C ASN A 505 -10.88 38.40 4.65
N TYR A 506 -10.28 37.52 3.87
CA TYR A 506 -10.98 36.38 3.26
C TYR A 506 -11.58 35.43 4.31
N GLY A 507 -10.82 35.08 5.34
CA GLY A 507 -11.28 34.27 6.46
C GLY A 507 -12.44 34.93 7.23
N ALA A 508 -12.40 36.26 7.41
CA ALA A 508 -13.48 37.02 8.05
C ALA A 508 -14.78 36.99 7.23
N GLN A 509 -14.70 37.12 5.91
CA GLN A 509 -15.86 36.98 5.01
C GLN A 509 -16.52 35.61 5.11
N LEU A 510 -15.74 34.53 5.15
CA LEU A 510 -16.27 33.18 5.32
C LEU A 510 -16.95 32.97 6.67
N THR A 511 -16.44 33.60 7.74
CA THR A 511 -16.95 33.43 9.11
C THR A 511 -18.42 33.87 9.23
N GLY A 512 -18.80 34.97 8.60
CA GLY A 512 -20.19 35.46 8.60
C GLY A 512 -21.15 34.41 7.99
N ARG A 513 -20.83 33.95 6.81
CA ARG A 513 -21.67 32.97 6.10
C ARG A 513 -21.70 31.58 6.80
N ILE A 514 -20.60 31.14 7.39
CA ILE A 514 -20.53 29.92 8.20
C ILE A 514 -21.49 30.02 9.40
N ALA A 515 -21.50 31.13 10.11
CA ALA A 515 -22.37 31.31 11.27
C ALA A 515 -23.87 31.35 10.89
N GLU A 516 -24.22 31.96 9.75
CA GLU A 516 -25.58 31.93 9.21
C GLU A 516 -26.04 30.50 8.91
N LEU A 517 -25.20 29.73 8.20
CA LEU A 517 -25.49 28.33 7.86
C LEU A 517 -25.62 27.48 9.12
N GLU A 518 -24.71 27.64 10.09
CA GLU A 518 -24.74 26.90 11.34
C GLU A 518 -26.07 27.11 12.09
N THR A 519 -26.51 28.37 12.20
CA THR A 519 -27.80 28.73 12.81
C THR A 519 -28.96 28.07 12.07
N SER A 520 -29.01 28.21 10.74
CA SER A 520 -30.07 27.63 9.91
C SER A 520 -30.10 26.08 9.98
N ILE A 521 -28.93 25.43 9.99
CA ILE A 521 -28.82 23.96 10.11
C ILE A 521 -29.33 23.49 11.48
N TYR A 522 -28.98 24.19 12.58
CA TYR A 522 -29.47 23.83 13.92
C TYR A 522 -30.98 24.03 14.08
N GLU A 523 -31.53 25.13 13.53
CA GLU A 523 -32.97 25.32 13.50
C GLU A 523 -33.70 24.19 12.77
N LYS A 524 -33.20 23.79 11.58
CA LYS A 524 -33.80 22.69 10.79
C LYS A 524 -33.59 21.34 11.43
N ALA A 525 -32.49 21.09 12.11
CA ALA A 525 -32.21 19.87 12.84
C ALA A 525 -32.98 19.77 14.16
N GLY A 526 -33.36 20.93 14.74
CA GLY A 526 -34.04 21.04 16.02
C GLY A 526 -33.12 20.80 17.23
N GLU A 527 -31.80 20.78 17.03
CA GLU A 527 -30.78 20.71 18.09
C GLU A 527 -29.40 21.10 17.56
N THR A 528 -28.51 21.42 18.50
CA THR A 528 -27.11 21.73 18.20
C THR A 528 -26.27 20.46 18.18
N PHE A 529 -25.37 20.34 17.23
CA PHE A 529 -24.47 19.22 17.08
C PHE A 529 -23.22 19.60 16.29
N ASN A 530 -22.17 18.78 16.27
CA ASN A 530 -21.00 19.04 15.45
C ASN A 530 -21.28 18.64 14.00
N ILE A 531 -21.54 19.62 13.11
CA ILE A 531 -21.86 19.42 11.68
C ILE A 531 -20.70 18.74 10.94
N ASN A 532 -19.45 18.95 11.38
CA ASN A 532 -18.27 18.32 10.79
C ASN A 532 -18.03 16.89 11.31
N SER A 533 -18.77 16.43 12.33
CA SER A 533 -18.68 15.05 12.81
C SER A 533 -19.54 14.10 11.96
N PRO A 534 -18.95 13.18 11.18
CA PRO A 534 -19.74 12.24 10.37
C PRO A 534 -20.70 11.40 11.21
N LYS A 535 -20.29 11.07 12.44
CA LYS A 535 -21.11 10.26 13.36
C LYS A 535 -22.35 11.02 13.84
N GLN A 536 -22.18 12.25 14.32
CA GLN A 536 -23.31 13.06 14.79
C GLN A 536 -24.24 13.44 13.64
N LEU A 537 -23.67 13.90 12.53
CA LEU A 537 -24.45 14.24 11.34
C LEU A 537 -25.24 13.04 10.81
N GLY A 538 -24.65 11.85 10.79
CA GLY A 538 -25.34 10.63 10.36
C GLY A 538 -26.57 10.30 11.21
N VAL A 539 -26.47 10.46 12.52
CA VAL A 539 -27.62 10.31 13.45
C VAL A 539 -28.73 11.33 13.16
N ILE A 540 -28.35 12.62 12.99
CA ILE A 540 -29.32 13.68 12.67
C ILE A 540 -30.06 13.40 11.36
N LEU A 541 -29.34 13.13 10.27
CA LEU A 541 -29.97 12.96 8.96
C LEU A 541 -30.77 11.67 8.84
N PHE A 542 -30.23 10.53 9.30
CA PHE A 542 -30.80 9.23 8.99
C PHE A 542 -31.63 8.62 10.12
N GLU A 543 -31.42 9.01 11.38
CA GLU A 543 -32.22 8.51 12.50
C GLU A 543 -33.27 9.52 12.95
N LYS A 544 -32.91 10.81 13.12
CA LYS A 544 -33.83 11.83 13.60
C LYS A 544 -34.73 12.38 12.48
N LEU A 545 -34.11 12.80 11.36
CA LEU A 545 -34.85 13.35 10.22
C LEU A 545 -35.33 12.25 9.24
N GLN A 546 -34.96 10.98 9.49
CA GLN A 546 -35.41 9.80 8.74
C GLN A 546 -35.24 9.91 7.21
N MET A 547 -34.14 10.52 6.77
CA MET A 547 -33.85 10.64 5.33
C MET A 547 -33.58 9.26 4.70
N PRO A 548 -33.98 9.04 3.43
CA PRO A 548 -33.79 7.78 2.75
C PRO A 548 -32.31 7.51 2.41
N ASN A 549 -32.02 6.27 2.02
CA ASN A 549 -30.71 5.84 1.46
C ASN A 549 -29.49 5.99 2.38
N GLY A 550 -29.69 5.96 3.70
CA GLY A 550 -28.58 5.96 4.64
C GLY A 550 -27.69 4.72 4.49
N LYS A 551 -26.51 4.88 3.86
CA LYS A 551 -25.52 3.80 3.71
C LYS A 551 -24.82 3.60 5.05
N LYS A 552 -25.03 2.46 5.70
CA LYS A 552 -24.33 2.10 6.96
C LYS A 552 -22.89 1.65 6.66
N THR A 553 -21.97 2.16 7.46
CA THR A 553 -20.57 1.78 7.51
C THR A 553 -20.27 1.06 8.84
N LYS A 554 -19.05 0.57 9.04
CA LYS A 554 -18.63 -0.04 10.33
C LYS A 554 -18.75 0.92 11.53
N THR A 555 -18.68 2.24 11.28
CA THR A 555 -18.63 3.30 12.31
C THR A 555 -19.91 4.14 12.39
N GLY A 556 -20.94 3.85 11.60
CA GLY A 556 -22.18 4.61 11.52
C GLY A 556 -22.66 4.84 10.09
N TYR A 557 -23.47 5.87 9.87
CA TYR A 557 -23.92 6.24 8.53
C TYR A 557 -22.84 7.01 7.76
N SER A 558 -22.74 6.74 6.46
CA SER A 558 -21.89 7.55 5.58
C SER A 558 -22.48 8.93 5.36
N THR A 559 -21.69 9.96 5.61
CA THR A 559 -21.99 11.36 5.29
C THR A 559 -20.98 11.93 4.29
N ALA A 560 -20.45 11.07 3.42
CA ALA A 560 -19.57 11.46 2.33
C ALA A 560 -20.29 12.37 1.34
N ALA A 561 -19.56 13.22 0.63
CA ALA A 561 -20.13 14.24 -0.25
C ALA A 561 -21.07 13.62 -1.30
N ASP A 562 -20.68 12.49 -1.91
CA ASP A 562 -21.49 11.77 -2.91
C ASP A 562 -22.83 11.27 -2.38
N VAL A 563 -22.94 10.95 -1.08
CA VAL A 563 -24.18 10.56 -0.42
C VAL A 563 -25.06 11.78 -0.16
N LEU A 564 -24.45 12.88 0.30
CA LEU A 564 -25.16 14.12 0.61
C LEU A 564 -25.63 14.83 -0.67
N GLU A 565 -24.83 14.88 -1.73
CA GLU A 565 -25.18 15.51 -3.01
C GLU A 565 -26.42 14.88 -3.64
N ARG A 566 -26.65 13.57 -3.45
CA ARG A 566 -27.88 12.90 -3.91
C ARG A 566 -29.13 13.30 -3.14
N LEU A 567 -28.96 13.73 -1.89
CA LEU A 567 -30.07 14.15 -1.02
C LEU A 567 -30.33 15.65 -1.11
N ALA A 568 -29.33 16.44 -1.52
CA ALA A 568 -29.38 17.88 -1.54
C ALA A 568 -30.55 18.48 -2.35
N PRO A 569 -30.94 17.92 -3.54
CA PRO A 569 -32.08 18.46 -4.29
C PRO A 569 -33.41 18.39 -3.54
N ASP A 570 -33.60 17.37 -2.71
CA ASP A 570 -34.87 17.12 -2.01
C ASP A 570 -34.88 17.68 -0.57
N TYR A 571 -33.68 17.95 0.00
CA TYR A 571 -33.54 18.35 1.40
C TYR A 571 -32.66 19.60 1.56
N PRO A 572 -33.28 20.80 1.72
CA PRO A 572 -32.54 22.08 1.85
C PRO A 572 -31.46 22.07 2.94
N ILE A 573 -31.69 21.41 4.07
CA ILE A 573 -30.69 21.28 5.16
C ILE A 573 -29.42 20.59 4.66
N VAL A 574 -29.53 19.62 3.74
CA VAL A 574 -28.36 18.89 3.21
C VAL A 574 -27.53 19.77 2.30
N SER A 575 -28.19 20.63 1.49
CA SER A 575 -27.51 21.63 0.68
C SER A 575 -26.72 22.64 1.55
N GLU A 576 -27.32 23.07 2.66
CA GLU A 576 -26.65 23.97 3.63
C GLU A 576 -25.50 23.27 4.35
N ILE A 577 -25.63 21.97 4.69
CA ILE A 577 -24.54 21.19 5.30
C ILE A 577 -23.36 21.03 4.33
N LEU A 578 -23.63 20.80 3.05
CA LEU A 578 -22.59 20.74 2.03
C LEU A 578 -21.87 22.09 1.91
N GLU A 579 -22.61 23.19 1.81
CA GLU A 579 -22.04 24.54 1.76
C GLU A 579 -21.24 24.84 3.05
N TYR A 580 -21.80 24.58 4.23
CA TYR A 580 -21.11 24.74 5.51
C TYR A 580 -19.77 23.99 5.58
N ARG A 581 -19.75 22.72 5.20
CA ARG A 581 -18.52 21.92 5.19
C ARG A 581 -17.49 22.44 4.21
N GLN A 582 -17.93 22.89 3.04
CA GLN A 582 -17.04 23.49 2.04
C GLN A 582 -16.44 24.81 2.57
N LEU A 583 -17.24 25.71 3.13
CA LEU A 583 -16.76 26.98 3.67
C LEU A 583 -15.87 26.80 4.90
N THR A 584 -16.21 25.85 5.78
CA THR A 584 -15.38 25.51 6.95
C THR A 584 -14.02 24.97 6.52
N LYS A 585 -13.98 24.12 5.48
CA LYS A 585 -12.72 23.62 4.91
C LYS A 585 -11.91 24.75 4.27
N LEU A 586 -12.56 25.64 3.50
CA LEU A 586 -11.90 26.80 2.90
C LEU A 586 -11.27 27.69 3.98
N LYS A 587 -12.00 27.94 5.06
CA LYS A 587 -11.49 28.75 6.17
C LYS A 587 -10.35 28.07 6.90
N SER A 588 -10.54 26.84 7.39
CA SER A 588 -9.55 26.18 8.23
C SER A 588 -8.27 25.78 7.48
N THR A 589 -8.41 25.29 6.24
CA THR A 589 -7.26 24.78 5.47
C THR A 589 -6.54 25.90 4.73
N TYR A 590 -7.29 26.82 4.11
CA TYR A 590 -6.70 27.80 3.22
C TYR A 590 -6.57 29.18 3.86
N ALA A 591 -7.60 29.74 4.48
CA ALA A 591 -7.46 31.05 5.13
C ALA A 591 -6.54 30.97 6.36
N ASP A 592 -6.91 30.16 7.35
CA ASP A 592 -6.17 30.07 8.61
C ASP A 592 -4.88 29.26 8.44
N GLY A 593 -4.92 28.15 7.67
CA GLY A 593 -3.79 27.25 7.48
C GLY A 593 -2.64 27.86 6.67
N LEU A 594 -2.93 28.54 5.55
CA LEU A 594 -1.89 29.21 4.74
C LEU A 594 -1.25 30.38 5.47
N ALA A 595 -2.03 31.11 6.29
CA ALA A 595 -1.49 32.21 7.06
C ALA A 595 -0.38 31.80 8.03
N LEU A 596 -0.43 30.56 8.53
CA LEU A 596 0.61 29.98 9.39
C LEU A 596 1.85 29.53 8.61
N CYS A 597 1.74 29.35 7.30
CA CYS A 597 2.83 28.92 6.44
C CYS A 597 3.60 30.08 5.81
N ILE A 598 3.17 31.33 6.03
CA ILE A 598 3.90 32.50 5.54
C ILE A 598 5.18 32.68 6.35
N ALA A 599 6.31 32.54 5.70
CA ALA A 599 7.64 32.71 6.28
C ALA A 599 7.96 34.19 6.57
N PRO A 600 9.04 34.51 7.33
CA PRO A 600 9.41 35.90 7.65
C PRO A 600 9.68 36.80 6.44
N ASP A 601 10.02 36.23 5.28
CA ASP A 601 10.20 36.94 4.01
C ASP A 601 8.88 37.27 3.29
N GLY A 602 7.73 36.84 3.86
CA GLY A 602 6.39 37.06 3.32
C GLY A 602 6.00 36.05 2.23
N ARG A 603 6.76 34.95 2.10
CA ARG A 603 6.53 33.93 1.08
C ARG A 603 6.11 32.59 1.71
N ILE A 604 5.45 31.76 0.94
CA ILE A 604 5.12 30.37 1.28
C ILE A 604 6.06 29.49 0.48
N HIS A 605 6.86 28.68 1.20
CA HIS A 605 7.79 27.73 0.65
C HIS A 605 7.21 26.31 0.77
N SER A 606 6.47 25.90 -0.27
CA SER A 606 5.91 24.54 -0.34
C SER A 606 6.98 23.52 -0.71
N THR A 607 6.84 22.29 -0.24
CA THR A 607 7.71 21.18 -0.65
C THR A 607 7.11 20.45 -1.86
N PHE A 608 7.90 20.29 -2.93
CA PHE A 608 7.52 19.58 -4.14
C PHE A 608 8.16 18.19 -4.18
N ASN A 609 7.35 17.14 -4.12
CA ASN A 609 7.82 15.76 -4.02
C ASN A 609 7.76 15.05 -5.38
N GLN A 610 8.89 14.45 -5.80
CA GLN A 610 9.01 13.66 -7.02
C GLN A 610 8.65 12.19 -6.84
N THR A 611 8.73 11.66 -5.61
CA THR A 611 8.75 10.22 -5.31
C THR A 611 7.48 9.69 -4.64
N ILE A 612 6.38 10.49 -4.64
CA ILE A 612 5.13 10.12 -3.94
C ILE A 612 4.11 9.46 -4.87
N THR A 613 3.94 9.98 -6.09
CA THR A 613 2.86 9.52 -6.96
C THR A 613 3.32 8.37 -7.85
N ALA A 614 2.50 7.34 -8.00
CA ALA A 614 2.81 6.22 -8.88
C ALA A 614 2.76 6.55 -10.38
N THR A 615 2.25 7.73 -10.76
CA THR A 615 2.12 8.19 -12.15
C THR A 615 3.25 9.11 -12.61
N GLY A 616 4.15 9.48 -11.73
CA GLY A 616 5.20 10.46 -12.03
C GLY A 616 4.79 11.94 -11.83
N ARG A 617 3.53 12.21 -11.46
CA ARG A 617 3.13 13.59 -11.13
C ARG A 617 3.89 14.09 -9.90
N ILE A 618 4.21 15.39 -9.88
CA ILE A 618 4.74 16.06 -8.70
C ILE A 618 3.60 16.27 -7.71
N SER A 619 3.85 16.09 -6.41
CA SER A 619 2.91 16.47 -5.36
C SER A 619 3.47 17.61 -4.53
N SER A 620 2.58 18.44 -3.97
CA SER A 620 2.92 19.58 -3.12
C SER A 620 2.45 19.33 -1.70
N THR A 621 3.31 19.61 -0.72
CA THR A 621 3.02 19.45 0.72
C THR A 621 3.60 20.62 1.51
N GLU A 622 3.07 20.87 2.68
CA GLU A 622 3.56 21.82 3.69
C GLU A 622 3.75 23.26 3.20
N PRO A 623 2.71 23.90 2.62
CA PRO A 623 1.34 23.45 2.39
C PRO A 623 1.12 22.89 0.98
N ASN A 624 0.01 22.13 0.75
CA ASN A 624 -0.35 21.70 -0.58
C ASN A 624 -1.00 22.86 -1.38
N LEU A 625 -0.22 23.51 -2.25
CA LEU A 625 -0.68 24.59 -3.11
C LEU A 625 -1.41 24.10 -4.39
N GLN A 626 -1.27 22.81 -4.75
CA GLN A 626 -1.91 22.24 -5.93
C GLN A 626 -3.41 21.95 -5.73
N ASN A 627 -3.89 21.95 -4.49
CA ASN A 627 -5.29 21.65 -4.15
C ASN A 627 -6.14 22.90 -3.86
N ILE A 628 -5.68 24.10 -4.19
CA ILE A 628 -6.47 25.31 -4.03
C ILE A 628 -7.70 25.22 -4.95
N PRO A 629 -8.94 25.31 -4.42
CA PRO A 629 -10.15 25.09 -5.19
C PRO A 629 -10.33 26.13 -6.30
N ILE A 630 -10.59 25.67 -7.53
CA ILE A 630 -10.85 26.54 -8.69
C ILE A 630 -12.30 26.48 -9.20
N ARG A 631 -13.04 25.41 -8.84
CA ARG A 631 -14.41 25.18 -9.33
C ARG A 631 -15.44 26.06 -8.63
N MET A 632 -15.19 26.46 -7.39
CA MET A 632 -16.06 27.32 -6.60
C MET A 632 -15.58 28.76 -6.71
N GLU A 633 -16.51 29.68 -6.89
CA GLU A 633 -16.19 31.11 -6.97
C GLU A 633 -15.44 31.61 -5.72
N LEU A 634 -15.95 31.30 -4.50
CA LEU A 634 -15.25 31.60 -3.26
C LEU A 634 -13.88 30.97 -3.15
N GLY A 635 -13.73 29.72 -3.61
CA GLY A 635 -12.43 29.03 -3.61
C GLY A 635 -11.41 29.70 -4.52
N ARG A 636 -11.83 30.14 -5.71
CA ARG A 636 -10.97 30.89 -6.66
C ARG A 636 -10.44 32.19 -6.08
N LEU A 637 -11.22 32.88 -5.22
CA LEU A 637 -10.80 34.14 -4.59
C LEU A 637 -9.54 33.97 -3.73
N ILE A 638 -9.23 32.78 -3.22
CA ILE A 638 -7.97 32.54 -2.50
C ILE A 638 -6.76 32.84 -3.38
N ARG A 639 -6.83 32.62 -4.70
CA ARG A 639 -5.72 32.92 -5.61
C ARG A 639 -5.36 34.39 -5.67
N LYS A 640 -6.25 35.30 -5.22
CA LYS A 640 -5.97 36.73 -5.12
C LYS A 640 -4.96 37.12 -4.04
N VAL A 641 -4.81 36.28 -3.02
CA VAL A 641 -3.86 36.54 -1.92
C VAL A 641 -2.40 36.33 -2.34
N PHE A 642 -2.19 35.54 -3.42
CA PHE A 642 -0.86 35.33 -3.99
C PHE A 642 -0.55 36.46 -4.97
N VAL A 643 0.49 37.19 -4.68
CA VAL A 643 0.91 38.38 -5.43
C VAL A 643 2.41 38.28 -5.76
N PRO A 644 2.85 38.81 -6.90
CA PRO A 644 4.27 38.89 -7.21
C PRO A 644 4.97 39.92 -6.33
N LYS A 645 6.29 39.88 -6.25
CA LYS A 645 7.08 40.94 -5.61
C LYS A 645 6.98 42.25 -6.39
N ASP A 646 7.33 43.36 -5.72
CA ASP A 646 7.20 44.67 -6.31
C ASP A 646 8.02 44.83 -7.60
N GLY A 647 7.41 45.35 -8.67
CA GLY A 647 8.00 45.44 -9.98
C GLY A 647 7.94 44.19 -10.83
N TYR A 648 7.16 43.18 -10.38
CA TYR A 648 6.95 41.92 -11.10
C TYR A 648 5.45 41.71 -11.39
N VAL A 649 5.18 40.76 -12.29
CA VAL A 649 3.85 40.25 -12.62
C VAL A 649 3.87 38.75 -12.56
N PHE A 650 2.72 38.12 -12.36
CA PHE A 650 2.59 36.70 -12.60
C PHE A 650 2.30 36.41 -14.07
N ILE A 651 2.94 35.40 -14.60
CA ILE A 651 2.63 34.82 -15.90
C ILE A 651 2.26 33.36 -15.64
N ASP A 652 1.05 32.99 -16.02
CA ASP A 652 0.50 31.66 -15.93
C ASP A 652 0.36 31.07 -17.31
N ALA A 653 0.78 29.83 -17.45
CA ALA A 653 0.62 29.07 -18.69
C ALA A 653 0.06 27.69 -18.42
N ASP A 654 -1.05 27.37 -19.07
CA ASP A 654 -1.76 26.10 -18.90
C ASP A 654 -1.83 25.32 -20.21
N TYR A 655 -1.61 24.01 -20.16
CA TYR A 655 -1.79 23.14 -21.31
C TYR A 655 -3.27 22.92 -21.60
N SER A 656 -3.69 23.20 -22.80
CA SER A 656 -5.05 22.91 -23.27
C SER A 656 -5.19 21.40 -23.50
N GLN A 657 -5.80 20.69 -22.56
CA GLN A 657 -6.22 19.28 -22.68
C GLN A 657 -5.05 18.31 -22.99
N ILE A 658 -3.95 18.43 -22.30
CA ILE A 658 -2.73 17.66 -22.58
C ILE A 658 -2.97 16.16 -22.65
N GLU A 659 -3.75 15.57 -21.72
CA GLU A 659 -4.01 14.12 -21.68
C GLU A 659 -4.74 13.61 -22.92
N LEU A 660 -5.68 14.39 -23.47
CA LEU A 660 -6.38 14.03 -24.70
C LEU A 660 -5.47 14.17 -25.94
N ARG A 661 -4.55 15.12 -25.95
CA ARG A 661 -3.53 15.26 -27.00
C ARG A 661 -2.52 14.12 -26.97
N VAL A 662 -2.11 13.72 -25.77
CA VAL A 662 -1.29 12.52 -25.56
C VAL A 662 -2.03 11.27 -26.02
N LEU A 663 -3.32 11.12 -25.70
CA LEU A 663 -4.15 10.02 -26.18
C LEU A 663 -4.24 10.00 -27.71
N ALA A 664 -4.45 11.15 -28.36
CA ALA A 664 -4.47 11.27 -29.82
C ALA A 664 -3.17 10.77 -30.46
N HIS A 665 -2.03 11.21 -29.92
CA HIS A 665 -0.71 10.79 -30.40
C HIS A 665 -0.46 9.29 -30.18
N MET A 666 -0.63 8.79 -28.96
CA MET A 666 -0.31 7.41 -28.60
C MET A 666 -1.24 6.38 -29.25
N SER A 667 -2.52 6.72 -29.44
CA SER A 667 -3.47 5.86 -30.15
C SER A 667 -3.28 5.87 -31.66
N GLY A 668 -2.74 6.95 -32.21
CA GLY A 668 -2.64 7.18 -33.66
C GLY A 668 -4.00 7.29 -34.34
N ASP A 669 -5.08 7.58 -33.61
CA ASP A 669 -6.43 7.71 -34.16
C ASP A 669 -6.52 8.91 -35.06
N GLN A 670 -6.72 8.66 -36.36
CA GLN A 670 -6.67 9.71 -37.40
C GLN A 670 -7.83 10.71 -37.27
N ASN A 671 -8.98 10.28 -36.78
CA ASN A 671 -10.12 11.16 -36.58
C ASN A 671 -9.87 12.13 -35.44
N LEU A 672 -9.31 11.66 -34.34
CA LEU A 672 -8.97 12.50 -33.20
C LEU A 672 -7.81 13.44 -33.51
N ILE A 673 -6.77 12.97 -34.24
CA ILE A 673 -5.66 13.80 -34.69
C ILE A 673 -6.17 14.91 -35.63
N ALA A 674 -7.02 14.58 -36.61
CA ALA A 674 -7.60 15.54 -37.51
C ALA A 674 -8.46 16.58 -36.80
N ALA A 675 -9.24 16.17 -35.77
CA ALA A 675 -10.05 17.09 -34.98
C ALA A 675 -9.17 18.16 -34.28
N TYR A 676 -8.01 17.78 -33.76
CA TYR A 676 -7.04 18.75 -33.20
C TYR A 676 -6.34 19.62 -34.20
N GLN A 677 -6.05 19.11 -35.43
CA GLN A 677 -5.39 19.88 -36.48
C GLN A 677 -6.28 21.00 -37.05
N HIS A 678 -7.60 20.84 -36.96
CA HIS A 678 -8.56 21.86 -37.48
C HIS A 678 -8.87 22.97 -36.48
N ALA A 679 -8.18 22.98 -35.31
CA ALA A 679 -8.27 24.03 -34.30
C ALA A 679 -9.69 24.29 -33.75
N GLU A 680 -10.52 23.27 -33.64
CA GLU A 680 -11.90 23.38 -33.14
C GLU A 680 -12.02 22.84 -31.71
N ASP A 681 -13.10 23.22 -31.03
CA ASP A 681 -13.44 22.71 -29.70
C ASP A 681 -13.69 21.18 -29.74
N ILE A 682 -12.71 20.39 -29.30
CA ILE A 682 -12.76 18.93 -29.33
C ILE A 682 -14.00 18.36 -28.66
N HIS A 683 -14.48 18.98 -27.59
CA HIS A 683 -15.67 18.51 -26.90
C HIS A 683 -16.94 18.79 -27.72
N ARG A 684 -16.93 19.86 -28.49
CA ARG A 684 -18.04 20.17 -29.40
C ARG A 684 -18.02 19.25 -30.63
N ILE A 685 -16.85 18.93 -31.16
CA ILE A 685 -16.68 17.96 -32.24
C ILE A 685 -17.13 16.58 -31.79
N THR A 686 -16.63 16.13 -30.62
CA THR A 686 -17.05 14.85 -30.04
C THR A 686 -18.57 14.81 -29.81
N ALA A 687 -19.17 15.90 -29.33
CA ALA A 687 -20.61 15.98 -29.16
C ALA A 687 -21.36 15.85 -30.48
N SER A 688 -20.93 16.58 -31.52
CA SER A 688 -21.49 16.48 -32.86
C SER A 688 -21.49 15.04 -33.39
N GLN A 689 -20.38 14.34 -33.20
CA GLN A 689 -20.18 12.99 -33.72
C GLN A 689 -20.93 11.93 -32.87
N VAL A 690 -20.81 11.99 -31.55
CA VAL A 690 -21.42 11.02 -30.62
C VAL A 690 -22.95 11.14 -30.57
N PHE A 691 -23.48 12.38 -30.67
CA PHE A 691 -24.93 12.65 -30.63
C PHE A 691 -25.53 12.81 -32.03
N HIS A 692 -24.75 12.66 -33.11
CA HIS A 692 -25.18 12.84 -34.50
C HIS A 692 -25.88 14.18 -34.74
N THR A 693 -25.36 15.26 -34.14
CA THR A 693 -25.91 16.63 -34.22
C THR A 693 -24.94 17.47 -35.05
N PRO A 694 -25.43 18.30 -36.03
CA PRO A 694 -24.54 19.23 -36.74
C PRO A 694 -23.75 20.10 -35.74
N LEU A 695 -22.50 20.43 -36.11
CA LEU A 695 -21.57 21.11 -35.18
C LEU A 695 -22.14 22.44 -34.67
N GLU A 696 -22.81 23.21 -35.52
CA GLU A 696 -23.47 24.46 -35.21
C GLU A 696 -24.66 24.33 -34.26
N ASP A 697 -25.33 23.17 -34.27
CA ASP A 697 -26.52 22.88 -33.45
C ASP A 697 -26.18 22.19 -32.11
N VAL A 698 -24.91 21.88 -31.84
CA VAL A 698 -24.48 21.26 -30.58
C VAL A 698 -24.79 22.18 -29.41
N THR A 699 -25.63 21.68 -28.50
CA THR A 699 -26.01 22.38 -27.27
C THR A 699 -24.89 22.33 -26.22
N ASP A 700 -24.93 23.28 -25.27
CA ASP A 700 -23.98 23.31 -24.14
C ASP A 700 -24.08 22.05 -23.25
N LEU A 701 -25.29 21.43 -23.15
CA LEU A 701 -25.48 20.18 -22.46
C LEU A 701 -24.78 19.03 -23.17
N GLN A 702 -24.93 18.90 -24.48
CA GLN A 702 -24.25 17.88 -25.29
C GLN A 702 -22.74 18.05 -25.22
N ARG A 703 -22.24 19.29 -25.34
CA ARG A 703 -20.82 19.61 -25.18
C ARG A 703 -20.29 19.18 -23.80
N ARG A 704 -21.04 19.49 -22.74
CA ARG A 704 -20.68 19.08 -21.36
C ARG A 704 -20.68 17.56 -21.19
N ASN A 705 -21.66 16.86 -21.77
CA ASN A 705 -21.72 15.40 -21.73
C ASN A 705 -20.56 14.78 -22.51
N ALA A 706 -20.24 15.31 -23.70
CA ALA A 706 -19.07 14.89 -24.47
C ALA A 706 -17.75 15.13 -23.74
N LYS A 707 -17.63 16.23 -23.01
CA LYS A 707 -16.48 16.50 -22.14
C LYS A 707 -16.32 15.41 -21.07
N ALA A 708 -17.41 15.01 -20.43
CA ALA A 708 -17.39 13.93 -19.42
C ALA A 708 -17.03 12.57 -20.07
N VAL A 709 -17.51 12.30 -21.28
CA VAL A 709 -17.13 11.08 -22.02
C VAL A 709 -15.66 11.10 -22.40
N ASN A 710 -15.14 12.20 -22.96
CA ASN A 710 -13.74 12.34 -23.35
C ASN A 710 -12.79 12.07 -22.17
N PHE A 711 -13.01 12.74 -21.04
CA PHE A 711 -12.20 12.50 -19.84
C PHE A 711 -12.45 11.13 -19.23
N GLY A 712 -13.71 10.68 -19.20
CA GLY A 712 -14.07 9.36 -18.71
C GLY A 712 -13.32 8.24 -19.43
N ILE A 713 -13.19 8.32 -20.75
CA ILE A 713 -12.44 7.33 -21.56
C ILE A 713 -10.95 7.30 -21.16
N VAL A 714 -10.31 8.47 -20.99
CA VAL A 714 -8.91 8.54 -20.53
C VAL A 714 -8.73 7.87 -19.16
N TYR A 715 -9.73 8.02 -18.27
CA TYR A 715 -9.69 7.42 -16.93
C TYR A 715 -10.25 5.99 -16.87
N GLY A 716 -10.60 5.39 -18.00
CA GLY A 716 -11.16 4.03 -18.05
C GLY A 716 -12.52 3.91 -17.36
N ILE A 717 -13.40 4.92 -17.52
CA ILE A 717 -14.70 4.97 -16.87
C ILE A 717 -15.61 3.81 -17.33
N SER A 718 -16.31 3.21 -16.39
CA SER A 718 -17.37 2.24 -16.71
C SER A 718 -18.70 2.94 -17.09
N SER A 719 -19.59 2.23 -17.81
CA SER A 719 -20.94 2.74 -18.07
C SER A 719 -21.70 3.09 -16.80
N PHE A 720 -21.45 2.38 -15.71
CA PHE A 720 -22.00 2.71 -14.40
C PHE A 720 -21.44 4.05 -13.86
N GLY A 721 -20.13 4.25 -13.91
CA GLY A 721 -19.52 5.51 -13.49
C GLY A 721 -20.03 6.70 -14.30
N LEU A 722 -20.00 6.59 -15.62
CA LEU A 722 -20.50 7.63 -16.52
C LEU A 722 -22.00 7.94 -16.31
N SER A 723 -22.82 6.91 -16.03
CA SER A 723 -24.24 7.12 -15.73
C SER A 723 -24.49 7.92 -14.47
N GLN A 724 -23.61 7.74 -13.44
CA GLN A 724 -23.69 8.53 -12.21
C GLN A 724 -23.22 9.98 -12.45
N ASP A 725 -22.11 10.17 -13.17
CA ASP A 725 -21.54 11.50 -13.44
C ASP A 725 -22.48 12.38 -14.25
N LEU A 726 -23.19 11.81 -15.21
CA LEU A 726 -24.12 12.53 -16.10
C LEU A 726 -25.58 12.48 -15.62
N SER A 727 -25.89 11.74 -14.54
CA SER A 727 -27.27 11.52 -14.08
C SER A 727 -28.20 10.94 -15.17
N ILE A 728 -27.66 10.01 -15.96
CA ILE A 728 -28.38 9.30 -17.05
C ILE A 728 -28.51 7.82 -16.73
N THR A 729 -29.31 7.10 -17.52
CA THR A 729 -29.40 5.64 -17.36
C THR A 729 -28.10 4.94 -17.79
N ARG A 730 -27.81 3.77 -17.21
CA ARG A 730 -26.66 2.97 -17.59
C ARG A 730 -26.67 2.63 -19.10
N LYS A 731 -27.85 2.37 -19.67
CA LYS A 731 -28.02 2.05 -21.10
C LYS A 731 -27.66 3.24 -21.99
N GLU A 732 -28.01 4.46 -21.61
CA GLU A 732 -27.59 5.68 -22.31
C GLU A 732 -26.08 5.87 -22.22
N ALA A 733 -25.49 5.69 -21.04
CA ALA A 733 -24.04 5.75 -20.87
C ALA A 733 -23.30 4.70 -21.73
N GLU A 734 -23.81 3.48 -21.81
CA GLU A 734 -23.31 2.42 -22.71
C GLU A 734 -23.39 2.86 -24.17
N GLY A 735 -24.49 3.49 -24.57
CA GLY A 735 -24.67 4.05 -25.91
C GLY A 735 -23.65 5.14 -26.22
N TYR A 736 -23.39 6.07 -25.30
CA TYR A 736 -22.40 7.14 -25.49
C TYR A 736 -20.98 6.59 -25.63
N ILE A 737 -20.59 5.63 -24.81
CA ILE A 737 -19.28 4.96 -24.90
C ILE A 737 -19.14 4.21 -26.22
N ALA A 738 -20.17 3.51 -26.67
CA ALA A 738 -20.18 2.79 -27.93
C ALA A 738 -20.02 3.75 -29.14
N SER A 739 -20.82 4.82 -29.22
CA SER A 739 -20.72 5.85 -30.26
C SER A 739 -19.35 6.56 -30.26
N TYR A 740 -18.75 6.78 -29.09
CA TYR A 740 -17.41 7.32 -28.98
C TYR A 740 -16.38 6.40 -29.64
N PHE A 741 -16.41 5.10 -29.34
CA PHE A 741 -15.47 4.14 -29.93
C PHE A 741 -15.76 3.83 -31.42
N GLU A 742 -16.99 4.00 -31.89
CA GLU A 742 -17.29 3.97 -33.32
C GLU A 742 -16.68 5.17 -34.04
N THR A 743 -16.69 6.34 -33.39
CA THR A 743 -16.09 7.58 -33.92
C THR A 743 -14.56 7.53 -33.91
N TYR A 744 -13.98 6.98 -32.83
CA TYR A 744 -12.54 6.90 -32.59
C TYR A 744 -12.07 5.44 -32.39
N PRO A 745 -12.11 4.60 -33.43
CA PRO A 745 -11.80 3.16 -33.30
C PRO A 745 -10.35 2.88 -32.91
N GLY A 746 -9.42 3.78 -33.28
CA GLY A 746 -8.00 3.69 -32.91
C GLY A 746 -7.80 3.76 -31.40
N ILE A 747 -8.62 4.57 -30.71
CA ILE A 747 -8.57 4.68 -29.25
C ILE A 747 -8.95 3.36 -28.59
N LYS A 748 -10.05 2.71 -29.05
CA LYS A 748 -10.47 1.42 -28.52
C LYS A 748 -9.37 0.36 -28.64
N THR A 749 -8.79 0.24 -29.84
CA THR A 749 -7.70 -0.69 -30.12
C THR A 749 -6.48 -0.41 -29.24
N PHE A 750 -6.16 0.86 -29.05
CA PHE A 750 -5.04 1.28 -28.23
C PHE A 750 -5.25 0.92 -26.74
N LEU A 751 -6.41 1.24 -26.17
CA LEU A 751 -6.72 0.94 -24.76
C LEU A 751 -6.74 -0.57 -24.49
N ASP A 752 -7.32 -1.37 -25.39
CA ASP A 752 -7.31 -2.83 -25.27
C ASP A 752 -5.88 -3.40 -25.33
N ARG A 753 -5.01 -2.81 -26.19
CA ARG A 753 -3.59 -3.16 -26.26
C ARG A 753 -2.87 -2.81 -24.96
N LEU A 754 -3.08 -1.63 -24.37
CA LEU A 754 -2.46 -1.26 -23.10
C LEU A 754 -2.77 -2.26 -21.97
N VAL A 755 -4.01 -2.73 -21.92
CA VAL A 755 -4.41 -3.75 -20.93
C VAL A 755 -3.72 -5.09 -21.20
N THR A 756 -3.64 -5.50 -22.48
CA THR A 756 -2.99 -6.75 -22.87
C THR A 756 -1.50 -6.70 -22.58
N ASP A 757 -0.82 -5.62 -22.99
CA ASP A 757 0.60 -5.42 -22.77
C ASP A 757 0.92 -5.40 -21.25
N ALA A 758 0.09 -4.73 -20.46
CA ALA A 758 0.28 -4.68 -19.01
C ALA A 758 0.05 -6.05 -18.33
N LYS A 759 -0.86 -6.88 -18.87
CA LYS A 759 -1.04 -8.26 -18.37
C LYS A 759 0.17 -9.14 -18.68
N GLU A 760 0.79 -8.98 -19.84
CA GLU A 760 1.96 -9.75 -20.27
C GLU A 760 3.24 -9.29 -19.55
N LYS A 761 3.45 -7.98 -19.45
CA LYS A 761 4.67 -7.38 -18.90
C LYS A 761 4.64 -7.24 -17.37
N GLY A 762 3.46 -7.19 -16.76
CA GLY A 762 3.26 -6.89 -15.33
C GLY A 762 3.27 -5.39 -14.98
N TYR A 763 3.46 -4.50 -15.95
CA TYR A 763 3.49 -3.04 -15.75
C TYR A 763 2.91 -2.26 -16.93
N ALA A 764 2.45 -1.05 -16.64
CA ALA A 764 2.10 -0.04 -17.64
C ALA A 764 3.30 0.90 -17.87
N GLU A 765 3.49 1.39 -19.10
CA GLU A 765 4.66 2.18 -19.52
C GLU A 765 4.25 3.45 -20.23
N THR A 766 4.93 4.58 -19.91
CA THR A 766 4.73 5.87 -20.60
C THR A 766 5.55 5.96 -21.88
N MET A 767 5.30 7.01 -22.69
CA MET A 767 6.08 7.32 -23.89
C MET A 767 7.58 7.55 -23.59
N PHE A 768 7.92 7.96 -22.36
CA PHE A 768 9.29 8.22 -21.92
C PHE A 768 9.92 7.07 -21.14
N GLY A 769 9.27 5.90 -21.12
CA GLY A 769 9.79 4.70 -20.49
C GLY A 769 9.52 4.57 -18.98
N ARG A 770 8.74 5.49 -18.39
CA ARG A 770 8.32 5.35 -16.99
C ARG A 770 7.43 4.12 -16.82
N ARG A 771 7.74 3.28 -15.84
CA ARG A 771 6.99 2.05 -15.57
C ARG A 771 6.19 2.15 -14.26
N ARG A 772 4.97 1.63 -14.32
CA ARG A 772 4.13 1.43 -13.15
C ARG A 772 3.69 -0.02 -13.07
N PRO A 773 4.15 -0.81 -12.09
CA PRO A 773 3.67 -2.17 -11.86
C PRO A 773 2.15 -2.19 -11.63
N VAL A 774 1.47 -3.22 -12.15
CA VAL A 774 0.01 -3.38 -12.02
C VAL A 774 -0.30 -4.80 -11.52
N PRO A 775 0.03 -5.14 -10.27
CA PRO A 775 -0.18 -6.47 -9.72
C PRO A 775 -1.67 -6.85 -9.65
N GLU A 776 -2.57 -5.87 -9.60
CA GLU A 776 -4.01 -6.08 -9.58
C GLU A 776 -4.54 -6.86 -10.80
N LEU A 777 -3.85 -6.81 -11.94
CA LEU A 777 -4.26 -7.52 -13.16
C LEU A 777 -4.20 -9.06 -12.99
N SER A 778 -3.38 -9.56 -12.08
CA SER A 778 -3.23 -10.98 -11.76
C SER A 778 -4.23 -11.46 -10.70
N SER A 779 -5.00 -10.55 -10.08
CA SER A 779 -5.91 -10.90 -9.00
C SER A 779 -7.06 -11.79 -9.47
N SER A 780 -7.41 -12.80 -8.68
CA SER A 780 -8.60 -13.62 -8.85
C SER A 780 -9.90 -12.82 -8.58
N ASN A 781 -9.80 -11.73 -7.81
CA ASN A 781 -10.91 -10.84 -7.50
C ASN A 781 -11.26 -9.93 -8.68
N PHE A 782 -12.47 -10.06 -9.21
CA PHE A 782 -12.95 -9.25 -10.33
C PHE A 782 -12.85 -7.75 -10.11
N MET A 783 -13.17 -7.26 -8.91
CA MET A 783 -13.10 -5.81 -8.60
C MET A 783 -11.67 -5.28 -8.64
N GLN A 784 -10.71 -6.03 -8.09
CA GLN A 784 -9.29 -5.68 -8.12
C GLN A 784 -8.76 -5.74 -9.55
N ARG A 785 -9.07 -6.81 -10.29
CA ARG A 785 -8.65 -6.94 -11.70
C ARG A 785 -9.21 -5.81 -12.56
N SER A 786 -10.47 -5.47 -12.41
CA SER A 786 -11.09 -4.34 -13.13
C SER A 786 -10.47 -2.98 -12.74
N PHE A 787 -10.03 -2.83 -11.49
CA PHE A 787 -9.25 -1.67 -11.04
C PHE A 787 -7.88 -1.65 -11.72
N GLY A 788 -7.18 -2.79 -11.80
CA GLY A 788 -5.92 -2.93 -12.52
C GLY A 788 -6.02 -2.59 -14.02
N GLU A 789 -7.13 -2.98 -14.68
CA GLU A 789 -7.38 -2.63 -16.08
C GLU A 789 -7.49 -1.10 -16.28
N ARG A 790 -8.14 -0.39 -15.36
CA ARG A 790 -8.19 1.07 -15.38
C ARG A 790 -6.83 1.71 -15.17
N ILE A 791 -6.02 1.17 -14.25
CA ILE A 791 -4.64 1.62 -14.05
C ILE A 791 -3.84 1.45 -15.34
N ALA A 792 -3.93 0.29 -15.98
CA ALA A 792 -3.21 0.00 -17.21
C ALA A 792 -3.58 0.94 -18.37
N MET A 793 -4.83 1.36 -18.47
CA MET A 793 -5.29 2.32 -19.47
C MET A 793 -4.88 3.76 -19.16
N ASN A 794 -5.01 4.19 -17.91
CA ASN A 794 -4.81 5.58 -17.51
C ASN A 794 -3.32 5.94 -17.32
N SER A 795 -2.51 5.06 -16.68
CA SER A 795 -1.15 5.40 -16.27
C SER A 795 -0.23 5.80 -17.41
N PRO A 796 -0.25 5.17 -18.59
CA PRO A 796 0.57 5.60 -19.72
C PRO A 796 0.26 7.02 -20.19
N ILE A 797 -1.02 7.39 -20.23
CA ILE A 797 -1.49 8.70 -20.68
C ILE A 797 -1.15 9.77 -19.66
N GLN A 798 -1.57 9.57 -18.41
CA GLN A 798 -1.34 10.52 -17.33
C GLN A 798 0.15 10.68 -17.01
N GLY A 799 0.91 9.58 -17.01
CA GLY A 799 2.34 9.63 -16.76
C GLY A 799 3.11 10.32 -17.90
N THR A 800 2.72 10.09 -19.15
CA THR A 800 3.31 10.82 -20.29
C THR A 800 3.04 12.33 -20.18
N ALA A 801 1.82 12.74 -19.83
CA ALA A 801 1.51 14.14 -19.59
C ALA A 801 2.36 14.75 -18.45
N ALA A 802 2.56 14.00 -17.36
CA ALA A 802 3.43 14.41 -16.27
C ALA A 802 4.90 14.57 -16.69
N ASP A 803 5.40 13.67 -17.52
CA ASP A 803 6.77 13.75 -18.05
C ASP A 803 6.94 14.94 -19.00
N ILE A 804 5.95 15.26 -19.83
CA ILE A 804 5.95 16.45 -20.70
C ILE A 804 6.04 17.74 -19.87
N ILE A 805 5.27 17.85 -18.80
CA ILE A 805 5.34 19.02 -17.90
C ILE A 805 6.70 19.14 -17.25
N LYS A 806 7.30 18.05 -16.80
CA LYS A 806 8.65 18.05 -16.23
C LYS A 806 9.69 18.54 -17.24
N ILE A 807 9.59 18.07 -18.48
CA ILE A 807 10.47 18.53 -19.56
C ILE A 807 10.29 20.03 -19.82
N ALA A 808 9.03 20.53 -19.83
CA ALA A 808 8.75 21.94 -19.97
C ALA A 808 9.38 22.77 -18.84
N MET A 809 9.22 22.33 -17.59
CA MET A 809 9.81 22.98 -16.42
C MET A 809 11.34 23.09 -16.52
N ILE A 810 11.99 21.99 -16.91
CA ILE A 810 13.45 21.94 -17.09
C ILE A 810 13.89 22.95 -18.17
N ARG A 811 13.23 22.91 -19.34
CA ARG A 811 13.57 23.81 -20.47
C ARG A 811 13.33 25.28 -20.15
N VAL A 812 12.21 25.59 -19.50
CA VAL A 812 11.90 26.95 -19.04
C VAL A 812 12.98 27.47 -18.09
N LYS A 813 13.32 26.69 -17.05
CA LYS A 813 14.40 27.07 -16.13
C LYS A 813 15.72 27.28 -16.86
N GLN A 814 16.16 26.33 -17.66
CA GLN A 814 17.42 26.39 -18.38
C GLN A 814 17.47 27.62 -19.32
N ARG A 815 16.35 27.99 -19.94
CA ARG A 815 16.30 29.16 -20.81
C ARG A 815 16.33 30.46 -20.00
N LEU A 816 15.60 30.55 -18.87
CA LEU A 816 15.66 31.70 -17.97
C LEU A 816 17.09 31.93 -17.44
N ASP A 817 17.79 30.86 -17.04
CA ASP A 817 19.15 30.94 -16.51
C ASP A 817 20.17 31.27 -17.61
N ARG A 818 20.10 30.62 -18.78
CA ARG A 818 21.01 30.86 -19.89
C ARG A 818 20.96 32.29 -20.40
N GLU A 819 19.78 32.87 -20.40
CA GLU A 819 19.53 34.24 -20.85
C GLU A 819 19.65 35.27 -19.71
N GLN A 820 19.98 34.80 -18.49
CA GLN A 820 20.19 35.60 -17.27
C GLN A 820 18.99 36.50 -16.93
N LEU A 821 17.76 35.97 -17.13
CA LEU A 821 16.55 36.70 -16.82
C LEU A 821 16.32 36.76 -15.30
N LYS A 822 15.67 37.85 -14.85
CA LYS A 822 15.32 38.06 -13.44
C LYS A 822 14.08 37.25 -13.04
N SER A 823 13.32 36.82 -14.01
CA SER A 823 12.07 36.06 -13.87
C SER A 823 12.35 34.64 -13.38
N LYS A 824 11.46 34.09 -12.55
CA LYS A 824 11.61 32.78 -11.90
C LYS A 824 10.37 31.91 -12.04
N LEU A 825 10.54 30.63 -12.35
CA LEU A 825 9.50 29.62 -12.21
C LEU A 825 9.30 29.36 -10.71
N ILE A 826 8.07 29.52 -10.20
CA ILE A 826 7.79 29.45 -8.75
C ILE A 826 6.77 28.40 -8.37
N LEU A 827 5.91 27.97 -9.31
CA LEU A 827 4.86 26.99 -8.98
C LEU A 827 4.51 26.15 -10.20
N GLN A 828 4.15 24.90 -9.93
CA GLN A 828 3.54 23.98 -10.89
C GLN A 828 2.27 23.42 -10.26
N VAL A 829 1.12 23.52 -10.96
CA VAL A 829 -0.18 23.02 -10.51
C VAL A 829 -0.82 22.23 -11.65
N HIS A 830 -0.94 20.92 -11.50
CA HIS A 830 -1.48 20.00 -12.53
C HIS A 830 -0.76 20.13 -13.88
N ASP A 831 -1.33 20.86 -14.84
CA ASP A 831 -0.83 21.16 -16.19
C ASP A 831 -0.45 22.64 -16.38
N GLU A 832 -0.40 23.41 -15.30
CA GLU A 832 -0.16 24.85 -15.19
C GLU A 832 1.25 25.14 -14.67
N LEU A 833 1.95 26.10 -15.27
CA LEU A 833 3.23 26.66 -14.80
C LEU A 833 3.08 28.15 -14.50
N LEU A 834 3.49 28.55 -13.28
CA LEU A 834 3.42 29.95 -12.84
C LEU A 834 4.84 30.55 -12.71
N ILE A 835 5.07 31.65 -13.41
CA ILE A 835 6.32 32.43 -13.36
C ILE A 835 6.07 33.76 -12.66
N GLU A 836 6.96 34.15 -11.75
CA GLU A 836 7.10 35.50 -11.25
C GLU A 836 8.06 36.27 -12.16
N ALA A 837 7.52 37.05 -13.09
CA ALA A 837 8.26 37.72 -14.16
C ALA A 837 8.52 39.18 -13.82
N ALA A 838 9.75 39.65 -14.07
CA ALA A 838 10.06 41.07 -14.01
C ALA A 838 9.22 41.84 -15.06
N ALA A 839 8.67 42.99 -14.70
CA ALA A 839 7.75 43.73 -15.54
C ALA A 839 8.39 44.15 -16.89
N ASP A 840 9.69 44.39 -16.92
CA ASP A 840 10.46 44.68 -18.12
C ASP A 840 10.73 43.43 -19.00
N GLU A 841 10.50 42.23 -18.51
CA GLU A 841 10.66 40.94 -19.18
C GLU A 841 9.31 40.31 -19.58
N GLU A 842 8.16 40.87 -19.20
CA GLU A 842 6.83 40.23 -19.27
C GLU A 842 6.53 39.63 -20.64
N GLU A 843 6.55 40.41 -21.72
CA GLU A 843 6.15 39.97 -23.04
C GLU A 843 7.15 38.91 -23.60
N TYR A 844 8.42 39.07 -23.27
CA TYR A 844 9.42 38.10 -23.66
C TYR A 844 9.23 36.76 -22.94
N VAL A 845 8.99 36.80 -21.64
CA VAL A 845 8.80 35.59 -20.82
C VAL A 845 7.50 34.87 -21.17
N LYS A 846 6.42 35.57 -21.53
CA LYS A 846 5.19 34.96 -22.08
C LYS A 846 5.50 34.14 -23.33
N THR A 847 6.27 34.72 -24.26
CA THR A 847 6.67 34.04 -25.49
C THR A 847 7.56 32.84 -25.20
N LEU A 848 8.57 33.00 -24.34
CA LEU A 848 9.48 31.97 -23.93
C LEU A 848 8.72 30.79 -23.31
N LEU A 849 7.84 31.06 -22.34
CA LEU A 849 7.07 30.04 -21.64
C LEU A 849 6.19 29.24 -22.61
N ALA A 850 5.46 29.94 -23.48
CA ALA A 850 4.63 29.31 -24.52
C ALA A 850 5.45 28.44 -25.49
N GLU A 851 6.62 28.90 -25.91
CA GLU A 851 7.50 28.17 -26.81
C GLU A 851 8.04 26.89 -26.17
N GLU A 852 8.59 26.97 -24.95
CA GLU A 852 9.18 25.82 -24.28
C GLU A 852 8.12 24.78 -23.90
N MET A 853 6.93 25.20 -23.49
CA MET A 853 5.83 24.30 -23.22
C MET A 853 5.33 23.61 -24.51
N ARG A 854 5.13 24.35 -25.60
CA ARG A 854 4.67 23.77 -26.87
C ARG A 854 5.66 22.74 -27.46
N HIS A 855 6.94 22.97 -27.28
CA HIS A 855 7.99 22.10 -27.80
C HIS A 855 8.54 21.08 -26.80
N ALA A 856 7.89 20.92 -25.63
CA ALA A 856 8.34 19.97 -24.61
C ALA A 856 8.31 18.51 -25.11
N ALA A 857 7.43 18.19 -26.06
CA ALA A 857 7.37 16.89 -26.71
C ALA A 857 6.99 17.03 -28.18
N ASP A 858 7.45 16.11 -29.03
CA ASP A 858 7.06 16.00 -30.42
C ASP A 858 5.90 15.02 -30.57
N LEU A 859 4.69 15.57 -30.67
CA LEU A 859 3.45 14.82 -30.80
C LEU A 859 2.83 14.99 -32.21
N ALA A 860 1.98 14.03 -32.58
CA ALA A 860 1.19 14.11 -33.82
C ALA A 860 0.20 15.30 -33.84
N VAL A 861 -0.06 15.89 -32.69
CA VAL A 861 -0.90 17.07 -32.48
C VAL A 861 -0.12 18.13 -31.74
N THR A 862 -0.30 19.39 -32.09
CA THR A 862 0.40 20.50 -31.43
C THR A 862 -0.06 20.60 -29.97
N LEU A 863 0.88 20.78 -29.02
CA LEU A 863 0.58 21.13 -27.65
C LEU A 863 0.16 22.61 -27.60
N GLU A 864 -1.10 22.90 -27.36
CA GLU A 864 -1.59 24.26 -27.19
C GLU A 864 -1.43 24.69 -25.74
N VAL A 865 -1.04 25.95 -25.59
CA VAL A 865 -0.75 26.56 -24.30
C VAL A 865 -1.45 27.93 -24.25
N ASP A 866 -2.30 28.09 -23.24
CA ASP A 866 -2.93 29.36 -22.94
C ASP A 866 -2.04 30.13 -21.97
N VAL A 867 -1.67 31.37 -22.29
CA VAL A 867 -0.76 32.19 -21.49
C VAL A 867 -1.44 33.50 -21.13
N GLN A 868 -1.48 33.79 -19.85
CA GLN A 868 -2.03 35.03 -19.30
C GLN A 868 -1.05 35.65 -18.31
N SER A 869 -1.26 36.95 -18.00
CA SER A 869 -0.51 37.61 -16.94
C SER A 869 -1.44 38.45 -16.07
N GLY A 870 -1.04 38.63 -14.82
CA GLY A 870 -1.85 39.38 -13.85
C GLY A 870 -1.03 39.87 -12.65
N LYS A 871 -1.66 40.74 -11.88
CA LYS A 871 -1.10 41.30 -10.63
C LYS A 871 -1.28 40.36 -9.42
N ASN A 872 -1.98 39.29 -9.61
CA ASN A 872 -2.16 38.21 -8.65
C ASN A 872 -2.46 36.93 -9.45
N TRP A 873 -2.40 35.79 -8.76
CA TRP A 873 -2.61 34.48 -9.42
C TRP A 873 -4.06 34.32 -9.96
N PHE A 874 -5.05 34.96 -9.35
CA PHE A 874 -6.42 34.94 -9.86
C PHE A 874 -6.58 35.64 -11.20
N GLU A 875 -5.87 36.78 -11.44
CA GLU A 875 -5.91 37.53 -12.69
C GLU A 875 -5.07 36.85 -13.77
N ALA A 876 -4.00 36.12 -13.39
CA ALA A 876 -3.11 35.44 -14.30
C ALA A 876 -3.67 34.12 -14.82
N HIS A 877 -4.73 33.58 -14.18
CA HIS A 877 -5.26 32.22 -14.53
C HIS A 877 -6.57 32.27 -15.32
#